data_a4211beb32d9a2b8446242d9f0554c8f
#
_entry.id   a4211beb32d9a2b8446242d9f0554c8f
#
_cell.length_a   1.000
_cell.length_b   1.000
_cell.length_c   1.000
_cell.angle_alpha   90.00
_cell.angle_beta   90.00
_cell.angle_gamma   90.00
#
_symmetry.space_group_name_H-M   'P 1'
#
loop_
_entity.id
_entity.type
_entity.pdbx_description
1 polymer ?
#
loop_
_entity_poly.entity_id
_entity_poly.type
_entity_poly.pdbx_seq_one_letter_code
_entity_poly.pdbx_strand_id
1 'polypeptide(L)'
;MVLTIQIRSFLTAFMLLITSTAHAGILDFVSDIQKDVQEKLSIIQIEPYIIPLEQGRLVEEKNFKQLDIGLSREQVVYLLGQPISSPFNDNHWNYYFYNNINSKEIKNLSVVFRNEKVFEIIIDQKTFKKFGQIERPKLEMSESSIVQVNNNDQNSPRDKVITISLNDSEYLDEESGVCKSNTFETFEDVRTLVISDESTLEIRADSQSQTGEEFLAEGNAEAERQGDMLRADKIKYFTDTKNVSASGNVSYFNEEISVYSESAEYQGMDSDITFSKAKYFRSKNSGSGLSETIIVKRNKDIHLKNATYTACNVNDPDWELSSTSTKLYDKDERGLSYNMLLKYKNIPIFYSPFMSYPLTDKRQSGILTPSFGSSGDGGTALSIPYYFNLAQNYDATIEVTSHSDRGVLFDNEFRYMGHNKTRSLINFAHLENDDEYGDDRYIYNIDDNRTLYSTLASNRSGLIGTMISSDLSYSRVSDRDYFNDFGNSLSTVSQSSVKREIRLFGETYTDEDIYSYELSSLYYQPSTSGVDEQYETVPSFKFNYKNKSNSEFNYHIKASIDKFEHKDNSVVEGTRYLFYPSIEMPLLSDGWEVTPKFGIRHIDYSLDNNTVDPKSKTTAVASIRGKLYFDKFVGNKLYTLEPQAYLLYIPVGNQDGNPLFDTGLKEFKYSLLSENKFYGEDRINDAKQISLALTHRIIDESSGDELFTGTIGQLIYFDDRDVHLTDNTKSHSDASNIIGLMTTRLSSSSSLSIGSVWNPHKGHGMRNNIRYRYNNSSSSMNKLFNADYRYFRGSGEEIDLSGVYSFNTHFSIIGKYNYSFSNNRRDTEDLIDTMLGLEYDSCCYSLKLVARDYWTGTKTDNALFIEFLPKGLTTTNNKTSALLRRGIYGYEDQTDYE
;
A
#
# COMPACT_ATOMS: atom_id res chain seq x y z
N MET A 1 0.40 -51.28 -0.33
CA MET A 1 1.53 -52.14 -0.76
C MET A 1 2.68 -51.32 -1.33
N VAL A 2 2.44 -50.29 -2.17
CA VAL A 2 3.50 -49.38 -2.69
C VAL A 2 4.08 -48.52 -1.57
N LEU A 3 3.26 -47.97 -0.70
CA LEU A 3 3.67 -47.13 0.44
C LEU A 3 4.59 -47.85 1.42
N THR A 4 4.32 -49.16 1.66
CA THR A 4 5.13 -50.00 2.56
C THR A 4 6.52 -50.29 1.97
N ILE A 5 6.66 -50.32 0.63
CA ILE A 5 7.92 -50.53 -0.08
C ILE A 5 8.75 -49.26 -0.06
N GLN A 6 8.13 -48.09 -0.25
CA GLN A 6 8.80 -46.77 -0.23
C GLN A 6 9.35 -46.45 1.17
N ILE A 7 8.55 -46.66 2.21
CA ILE A 7 8.97 -46.43 3.60
C ILE A 7 10.11 -47.42 3.96
N ARG A 8 10.05 -48.69 3.52
CA ARG A 8 11.13 -49.66 3.74
C ARG A 8 12.40 -49.25 2.98
N SER A 9 12.29 -48.79 1.73
CA SER A 9 13.44 -48.35 0.93
C SER A 9 14.10 -47.11 1.51
N PHE A 10 13.30 -46.12 2.00
CA PHE A 10 13.81 -44.94 2.68
C PHE A 10 14.49 -45.30 4.00
N LEU A 11 13.83 -46.11 4.83
CA LEU A 11 14.41 -46.58 6.10
C LEU A 11 15.72 -47.38 5.85
N THR A 12 15.81 -48.15 4.76
CA THR A 12 17.01 -48.90 4.42
C THR A 12 18.12 -48.00 3.87
N ALA A 13 17.79 -47.00 3.04
CA ALA A 13 18.72 -45.98 2.56
C ALA A 13 19.17 -45.05 3.70
N PHE A 14 18.26 -44.71 4.58
CA PHE A 14 18.51 -43.95 5.81
C PHE A 14 19.41 -44.72 6.78
N MET A 15 19.18 -46.04 6.96
CA MET A 15 20.05 -46.90 7.75
C MET A 15 21.45 -47.07 7.12
N LEU A 16 21.57 -47.21 5.82
CA LEU A 16 22.88 -47.34 5.11
C LEU A 16 23.71 -46.04 5.18
N LEU A 17 23.07 -44.87 5.14
CA LEU A 17 23.75 -43.58 5.38
C LEU A 17 24.20 -43.40 6.83
N ILE A 18 23.42 -43.90 7.79
CA ILE A 18 23.75 -43.89 9.23
C ILE A 18 24.92 -44.77 9.59
N THR A 19 25.07 -45.96 8.92
CA THR A 19 26.13 -46.92 9.25
C THR A 19 27.53 -46.46 8.86
N SER A 20 27.68 -45.42 8.05
CA SER A 20 29.01 -44.87 7.67
C SER A 20 29.55 -43.77 8.58
N THR A 21 28.73 -43.14 9.45
CA THR A 21 29.14 -42.01 10.29
C THR A 21 28.47 -41.94 11.67
N ALA A 22 27.69 -42.96 12.10
CA ALA A 22 26.76 -42.82 13.18
C ALA A 22 27.36 -43.02 14.58
N HIS A 23 27.06 -42.11 15.49
CA HIS A 23 27.07 -42.33 16.93
C HIS A 23 25.85 -43.22 17.30
N ALA A 24 26.02 -44.19 18.24
CA ALA A 24 24.99 -45.14 18.65
C ALA A 24 23.64 -44.56 19.08
N GLY A 25 23.63 -43.31 19.49
CA GLY A 25 22.43 -42.62 20.02
C GLY A 25 21.25 -42.39 19.04
N ILE A 26 21.48 -42.38 17.71
CA ILE A 26 20.38 -42.25 16.74
C ILE A 26 19.57 -43.54 16.59
N LEU A 27 20.25 -44.69 16.64
CA LEU A 27 19.59 -45.99 16.51
C LEU A 27 18.78 -46.33 17.75
N ASP A 28 19.27 -45.97 18.94
CA ASP A 28 18.55 -46.15 20.21
C ASP A 28 17.30 -45.25 20.24
N PHE A 29 17.39 -43.98 19.81
CA PHE A 29 16.28 -43.05 19.75
C PHE A 29 15.15 -43.55 18.81
N VAL A 30 15.49 -44.04 17.61
CA VAL A 30 14.52 -44.56 16.65
C VAL A 30 13.86 -45.85 17.22
N SER A 31 14.59 -46.70 17.94
CA SER A 31 14.06 -47.93 18.53
C SER A 31 13.11 -47.64 19.70
N ASP A 32 13.44 -46.68 20.54
CA ASP A 32 12.60 -46.24 21.68
C ASP A 32 11.30 -45.61 21.23
N ILE A 33 11.35 -44.73 20.22
CA ILE A 33 10.15 -44.13 19.59
C ILE A 33 9.31 -45.19 18.92
N GLN A 34 9.90 -46.18 18.23
CA GLN A 34 9.16 -47.23 17.54
C GLN A 34 8.32 -48.07 18.51
N LYS A 35 8.87 -48.34 19.70
CA LYS A 35 8.13 -49.05 20.77
C LYS A 35 6.99 -48.24 21.33
N ASP A 36 7.24 -46.98 21.69
CA ASP A 36 6.25 -46.08 22.32
C ASP A 36 5.11 -45.69 21.34
N VAL A 37 5.42 -45.52 20.03
CA VAL A 37 4.45 -45.18 18.98
C VAL A 37 3.59 -46.39 18.62
N GLN A 38 4.17 -47.64 18.58
CA GLN A 38 3.38 -48.85 18.30
C GLN A 38 2.37 -49.15 19.40
N GLU A 39 2.72 -48.90 20.67
CA GLU A 39 1.80 -49.13 21.79
C GLU A 39 0.65 -48.17 21.83
N LYS A 40 0.84 -46.89 21.39
CA LYS A 40 -0.17 -45.83 21.41
C LYS A 40 -1.01 -45.70 20.13
N LEU A 41 -0.50 -46.19 18.97
CA LEU A 41 -1.23 -46.12 17.68
C LEU A 41 -2.19 -47.29 17.43
N SER A 42 -2.15 -48.34 18.23
CA SER A 42 -3.05 -49.53 18.08
C SER A 42 -4.52 -49.21 18.41
N ILE A 43 -4.84 -48.05 18.88
CA ILE A 43 -6.18 -47.63 19.39
C ILE A 43 -6.97 -46.78 18.39
N ILE A 44 -6.39 -46.34 17.28
CA ILE A 44 -7.05 -45.40 16.35
C ILE A 44 -7.25 -46.02 14.97
N GLN A 45 -8.45 -46.50 14.70
CA GLN A 45 -8.89 -46.77 13.31
C GLN A 45 -9.49 -45.48 12.72
N ILE A 46 -8.78 -44.87 11.77
CA ILE A 46 -9.27 -43.72 11.03
C ILE A 46 -9.47 -44.12 9.58
N GLU A 47 -10.71 -44.04 9.11
CA GLU A 47 -10.98 -44.11 7.67
C GLU A 47 -10.72 -42.74 7.04
N PRO A 48 -9.95 -42.64 5.96
CA PRO A 48 -9.63 -41.35 5.33
C PRO A 48 -10.87 -40.81 4.60
N TYR A 49 -11.24 -39.58 4.92
CA TYR A 49 -12.24 -38.81 4.19
C TYR A 49 -11.54 -38.09 3.02
N ILE A 50 -12.02 -38.30 1.78
CA ILE A 50 -11.49 -37.67 0.58
C ILE A 50 -12.21 -36.34 0.38
N ILE A 51 -11.46 -35.24 0.39
CA ILE A 51 -11.95 -33.88 0.11
C ILE A 51 -11.69 -33.56 -1.36
N PRO A 52 -12.68 -33.15 -2.15
CA PRO A 52 -12.41 -32.52 -3.42
C PRO A 52 -11.83 -31.12 -3.20
N LEU A 53 -10.55 -30.93 -3.37
CA LEU A 53 -9.88 -29.64 -3.35
C LEU A 53 -10.16 -28.91 -4.67
N GLU A 54 -11.07 -27.94 -4.64
CA GLU A 54 -11.25 -26.96 -5.71
C GLU A 54 -10.45 -25.71 -5.34
N GLN A 55 -9.37 -25.45 -6.03
CA GLN A 55 -8.64 -24.17 -5.93
C GLN A 55 -9.21 -23.19 -6.94
N GLY A 56 -9.72 -22.04 -6.44
CA GLY A 56 -10.17 -20.91 -7.22
C GLY A 56 -11.68 -20.63 -7.08
N ARG A 57 -12.06 -19.36 -7.24
CA ARG A 57 -13.48 -18.96 -7.24
C ARG A 57 -14.12 -19.37 -8.55
N LEU A 58 -15.13 -20.20 -8.47
CA LEU A 58 -15.97 -20.56 -9.63
C LEU A 58 -16.82 -19.37 -10.05
N VAL A 59 -16.71 -19.01 -11.32
CA VAL A 59 -17.55 -17.97 -11.92
C VAL A 59 -18.92 -18.54 -12.17
N GLU A 60 -19.97 -17.94 -11.63
CA GLU A 60 -21.34 -18.32 -11.90
C GLU A 60 -21.72 -17.98 -13.35
N GLU A 61 -22.48 -18.84 -14.01
CA GLU A 61 -22.90 -18.67 -15.40
C GLU A 61 -23.65 -17.34 -15.64
N LYS A 62 -24.42 -16.86 -14.65
CA LYS A 62 -25.14 -15.58 -14.75
C LYS A 62 -24.18 -14.38 -14.83
N ASN A 63 -23.05 -14.42 -14.10
CA ASN A 63 -22.03 -13.38 -14.07
C ASN A 63 -21.17 -13.42 -15.33
N PHE A 64 -20.86 -14.63 -15.81
CA PHE A 64 -20.18 -14.82 -17.09
C PHE A 64 -20.98 -14.24 -18.27
N LYS A 65 -22.30 -14.38 -18.29
CA LYS A 65 -23.17 -13.81 -19.36
C LYS A 65 -23.13 -12.28 -19.42
N GLN A 66 -22.75 -11.61 -18.34
CA GLN A 66 -22.61 -10.14 -18.28
C GLN A 66 -21.20 -9.67 -18.68
N LEU A 67 -20.25 -10.58 -18.87
CA LEU A 67 -18.92 -10.25 -19.31
C LEU A 67 -18.91 -9.89 -20.78
N ASP A 68 -18.46 -8.68 -21.11
CA ASP A 68 -18.42 -8.20 -22.50
C ASP A 68 -17.15 -7.37 -22.79
N ILE A 69 -16.90 -7.14 -24.06
CA ILE A 69 -15.81 -6.29 -24.55
C ILE A 69 -16.04 -4.84 -24.11
N GLY A 70 -14.97 -4.16 -23.70
CA GLY A 70 -15.01 -2.76 -23.29
C GLY A 70 -15.27 -2.50 -21.80
N LEU A 71 -15.55 -3.54 -21.01
CA LEU A 71 -15.66 -3.42 -19.55
C LEU A 71 -14.31 -3.02 -18.94
N SER A 72 -14.33 -2.19 -17.88
CA SER A 72 -13.14 -1.86 -17.11
C SER A 72 -12.68 -3.03 -16.21
N ARG A 73 -11.46 -2.96 -15.68
CA ARG A 73 -10.93 -3.96 -14.74
C ARG A 73 -11.80 -4.10 -13.50
N GLU A 74 -12.25 -2.99 -12.92
CA GLU A 74 -13.11 -2.94 -11.75
C GLU A 74 -14.47 -3.61 -12.02
N GLN A 75 -15.02 -3.38 -13.21
CA GLN A 75 -16.27 -4.02 -13.64
C GLN A 75 -16.09 -5.54 -13.79
N VAL A 76 -14.95 -5.99 -14.31
CA VAL A 76 -14.66 -7.43 -14.40
C VAL A 76 -14.46 -8.04 -13.02
N VAL A 77 -13.74 -7.36 -12.10
CA VAL A 77 -13.62 -7.80 -10.69
C VAL A 77 -14.98 -7.85 -10.00
N TYR A 78 -15.85 -6.88 -10.25
CA TYR A 78 -17.20 -6.88 -9.71
C TYR A 78 -18.01 -8.09 -10.18
N LEU A 79 -17.92 -8.44 -11.46
CA LEU A 79 -18.67 -9.54 -12.07
C LEU A 79 -18.09 -10.92 -11.72
N LEU A 80 -16.78 -11.09 -11.82
CA LEU A 80 -16.11 -12.39 -11.75
C LEU A 80 -15.30 -12.61 -10.45
N GLY A 81 -15.08 -11.56 -9.66
CA GLY A 81 -14.16 -11.56 -8.53
C GLY A 81 -12.69 -11.40 -8.96
N GLN A 82 -11.77 -11.55 -8.00
CA GLN A 82 -10.34 -11.49 -8.28
C GLN A 82 -9.90 -12.68 -9.16
N PRO A 83 -9.00 -12.46 -10.14
CA PRO A 83 -8.49 -13.53 -10.99
C PRO A 83 -7.61 -14.51 -10.20
N ILE A 84 -7.58 -15.76 -10.63
CA ILE A 84 -6.83 -16.84 -9.95
C ILE A 84 -5.32 -16.66 -10.10
N SER A 85 -4.87 -16.13 -11.22
CA SER A 85 -3.47 -15.77 -11.43
C SER A 85 -3.36 -14.58 -12.37
N SER A 86 -2.72 -13.54 -11.89
CA SER A 86 -2.11 -12.49 -12.69
C SER A 86 -0.67 -12.29 -12.19
N PRO A 87 0.21 -13.30 -12.28
CA PRO A 87 1.50 -13.17 -11.63
C PRO A 87 2.48 -12.24 -12.37
N PHE A 88 2.31 -11.97 -13.69
CA PHE A 88 3.33 -11.24 -14.47
C PHE A 88 2.82 -10.49 -15.70
N ASN A 89 1.53 -10.52 -15.99
CA ASN A 89 0.96 -9.78 -17.10
C ASN A 89 -0.38 -9.19 -16.69
N ASP A 90 -0.39 -7.93 -16.27
CA ASP A 90 -1.59 -7.21 -15.83
C ASP A 90 -2.71 -7.20 -16.88
N ASN A 91 -2.38 -7.54 -18.13
CA ASN A 91 -3.31 -7.55 -19.23
C ASN A 91 -3.99 -8.89 -19.49
N HIS A 92 -3.66 -9.97 -18.77
CA HIS A 92 -4.29 -11.30 -18.91
C HIS A 92 -4.76 -11.81 -17.56
N TRP A 93 -6.06 -11.92 -17.38
CA TRP A 93 -6.69 -12.44 -16.17
C TRP A 93 -7.31 -13.79 -16.44
N ASN A 94 -7.06 -14.79 -15.61
CA ASN A 94 -7.54 -16.15 -15.76
C ASN A 94 -8.54 -16.51 -14.66
N TYR A 95 -9.61 -17.16 -15.09
CA TYR A 95 -10.69 -17.65 -14.23
C TYR A 95 -11.07 -19.08 -14.64
N TYR A 96 -11.72 -19.82 -13.74
CA TYR A 96 -12.36 -21.09 -14.04
C TYR A 96 -13.88 -20.97 -13.92
N PHE A 97 -14.63 -21.62 -14.79
CA PHE A 97 -16.06 -21.70 -14.65
C PHE A 97 -16.62 -23.07 -15.12
N TYR A 98 -17.79 -23.46 -14.57
CA TYR A 98 -18.52 -24.62 -15.03
C TYR A 98 -19.54 -24.23 -16.09
N ASN A 99 -19.59 -24.98 -17.17
CA ASN A 99 -20.53 -24.76 -18.27
C ASN A 99 -21.97 -25.30 -17.96
N ASN A 100 -22.12 -26.14 -16.94
CA ASN A 100 -23.40 -26.66 -16.48
C ASN A 100 -23.27 -27.30 -15.09
N ILE A 101 -24.26 -27.10 -14.21
CA ILE A 101 -24.28 -27.60 -12.81
C ILE A 101 -24.16 -29.14 -12.74
N ASN A 102 -24.44 -29.85 -13.82
CA ASN A 102 -24.39 -31.32 -13.90
C ASN A 102 -23.19 -31.88 -14.70
N SER A 103 -22.39 -31.07 -15.36
CA SER A 103 -21.19 -31.52 -16.06
C SER A 103 -19.95 -31.13 -15.27
N LYS A 104 -19.13 -32.10 -14.88
CA LYS A 104 -17.83 -31.89 -14.22
C LYS A 104 -16.76 -31.30 -15.16
N GLU A 105 -17.16 -30.62 -16.22
CA GLU A 105 -16.25 -30.03 -17.18
C GLU A 105 -15.90 -28.60 -16.74
N ILE A 106 -14.70 -28.40 -16.19
CA ILE A 106 -14.13 -27.11 -15.82
C ILE A 106 -13.57 -26.47 -17.09
N LYS A 107 -13.96 -25.23 -17.39
CA LYS A 107 -13.46 -24.45 -18.51
C LYS A 107 -12.57 -23.30 -18.04
N ASN A 108 -11.48 -23.10 -18.76
CA ASN A 108 -10.60 -21.94 -18.56
C ASN A 108 -11.16 -20.71 -19.26
N LEU A 109 -11.32 -19.62 -18.53
CA LEU A 109 -11.71 -18.33 -19.05
C LEU A 109 -10.54 -17.36 -18.89
N SER A 110 -10.06 -16.79 -20.01
CA SER A 110 -9.06 -15.74 -20.00
C SER A 110 -9.66 -14.44 -20.50
N VAL A 111 -9.50 -13.36 -19.73
CA VAL A 111 -9.92 -12.00 -20.07
C VAL A 111 -8.68 -11.19 -20.37
N VAL A 112 -8.56 -10.71 -21.61
CA VAL A 112 -7.41 -9.92 -22.07
C VAL A 112 -7.79 -8.45 -22.10
N PHE A 113 -6.98 -7.60 -21.47
CA PHE A 113 -7.17 -6.16 -21.42
C PHE A 113 -6.25 -5.43 -22.39
N ARG A 114 -6.75 -4.32 -22.91
CA ARG A 114 -5.97 -3.34 -23.66
C ARG A 114 -6.49 -1.95 -23.33
N ASN A 115 -5.61 -1.03 -22.93
CA ASN A 115 -5.96 0.31 -22.45
C ASN A 115 -7.03 0.25 -21.35
N GLU A 116 -6.77 -0.55 -20.31
CA GLU A 116 -7.60 -0.75 -19.10
C GLU A 116 -9.03 -1.32 -19.39
N LYS A 117 -9.32 -1.74 -20.60
CA LYS A 117 -10.62 -2.29 -21.00
C LYS A 117 -10.48 -3.69 -21.57
N VAL A 118 -11.52 -4.50 -21.40
CA VAL A 118 -11.59 -5.85 -21.97
C VAL A 118 -11.50 -5.76 -23.50
N PHE A 119 -10.45 -6.35 -24.05
CA PHE A 119 -10.17 -6.40 -25.48
C PHE A 119 -10.56 -7.73 -26.10
N GLU A 120 -10.35 -8.83 -25.40
CA GLU A 120 -10.60 -10.18 -25.88
C GLU A 120 -11.01 -11.11 -24.73
N ILE A 121 -11.94 -11.99 -24.97
CA ILE A 121 -12.42 -13.03 -24.06
C ILE A 121 -12.13 -14.39 -24.70
N ILE A 122 -11.39 -15.24 -24.01
CA ILE A 122 -10.91 -16.53 -24.50
C ILE A 122 -11.45 -17.64 -23.59
N ILE A 123 -12.04 -18.68 -24.15
CA ILE A 123 -12.54 -19.86 -23.44
C ILE A 123 -11.85 -21.09 -24.00
N ASP A 124 -11.19 -21.89 -23.13
CA ASP A 124 -10.45 -23.10 -23.51
C ASP A 124 -9.53 -22.89 -24.72
N GLN A 125 -8.76 -21.78 -24.68
CA GLN A 125 -7.82 -21.35 -25.73
C GLN A 125 -8.48 -20.94 -27.06
N LYS A 126 -9.81 -20.79 -27.11
CA LYS A 126 -10.51 -20.26 -28.30
C LYS A 126 -11.08 -18.87 -28.00
N THR A 127 -10.84 -17.92 -28.87
CA THR A 127 -11.43 -16.57 -28.77
C THR A 127 -12.93 -16.65 -28.79
N PHE A 128 -13.60 -16.21 -27.75
CA PHE A 128 -15.06 -16.15 -27.65
C PHE A 128 -15.62 -14.82 -28.12
N LYS A 129 -14.99 -13.71 -27.72
CA LYS A 129 -15.28 -12.35 -28.15
C LYS A 129 -13.99 -11.56 -28.33
N LYS A 130 -13.92 -10.70 -29.37
CA LYS A 130 -12.76 -9.80 -29.61
C LYS A 130 -13.21 -8.46 -30.15
N PHE A 131 -12.60 -7.39 -29.72
CA PHE A 131 -12.87 -6.03 -30.19
C PHE A 131 -12.66 -5.93 -31.72
N GLY A 132 -13.66 -5.48 -32.44
CA GLY A 132 -13.65 -5.38 -33.93
C GLY A 132 -14.18 -6.59 -34.69
N GLN A 133 -14.58 -7.69 -34.06
CA GLN A 133 -15.24 -8.85 -34.69
C GLN A 133 -16.75 -8.91 -34.47
N ILE A 134 -17.36 -7.90 -33.86
CA ILE A 134 -18.79 -7.85 -33.63
C ILE A 134 -19.45 -7.28 -34.87
N GLU A 135 -20.13 -8.12 -35.69
CA GLU A 135 -21.21 -7.67 -36.56
C GLU A 135 -22.23 -6.96 -35.67
N ARG A 136 -22.51 -5.69 -35.99
CA ARG A 136 -23.59 -4.95 -35.29
C ARG A 136 -24.86 -5.75 -35.41
N PRO A 137 -25.54 -6.14 -34.33
CA PRO A 137 -26.86 -6.69 -34.44
C PRO A 137 -27.74 -5.61 -35.09
N LYS A 138 -28.39 -5.92 -36.18
CA LYS A 138 -29.52 -5.14 -36.69
C LYS A 138 -30.50 -5.05 -35.52
N LEU A 139 -30.64 -3.86 -34.95
CA LEU A 139 -31.75 -3.53 -34.08
C LEU A 139 -33.01 -3.66 -34.94
N GLU A 140 -33.68 -4.76 -34.86
CA GLU A 140 -35.12 -4.84 -35.20
C GLU A 140 -35.81 -3.98 -34.14
N MET A 141 -36.12 -2.75 -34.51
CA MET A 141 -37.04 -1.91 -33.78
C MET A 141 -38.40 -2.62 -33.80
N SER A 142 -38.79 -3.14 -32.64
CA SER A 142 -40.19 -3.53 -32.44
C SER A 142 -41.03 -2.27 -32.56
N GLU A 143 -41.86 -2.22 -33.58
CA GLU A 143 -42.95 -1.26 -33.74
C GLU A 143 -43.94 -1.41 -32.59
N SER A 144 -43.73 -0.64 -31.50
CA SER A 144 -44.88 -0.32 -30.63
C SER A 144 -44.45 0.85 -29.72
N SER A 145 -44.77 2.02 -30.17
CA SER A 145 -45.10 3.28 -29.47
C SER A 145 -44.72 4.49 -30.32
N ILE A 146 -45.25 4.57 -31.52
CA ILE A 146 -45.38 5.85 -32.20
C ILE A 146 -46.59 6.55 -31.58
N VAL A 147 -46.35 7.44 -30.66
CA VAL A 147 -47.36 8.43 -30.28
C VAL A 147 -47.43 9.41 -31.45
N GLN A 148 -48.47 9.34 -32.23
CA GLN A 148 -48.82 10.36 -33.21
C GLN A 148 -49.04 11.69 -32.50
N VAL A 149 -48.04 12.58 -32.59
CA VAL A 149 -48.26 14.00 -32.26
C VAL A 149 -48.96 14.61 -33.46
N ASN A 150 -50.23 14.95 -33.28
CA ASN A 150 -51.01 15.70 -34.24
C ASN A 150 -50.31 17.03 -34.58
N ASN A 151 -49.86 17.16 -35.84
CA ASN A 151 -49.42 18.42 -36.42
C ASN A 151 -50.66 19.32 -36.62
N ASN A 152 -50.96 20.15 -35.65
CA ASN A 152 -51.74 21.38 -35.83
C ASN A 152 -51.40 22.34 -34.67
N ASP A 153 -50.24 22.98 -34.74
CA ASP A 153 -50.02 24.35 -34.26
C ASP A 153 -48.74 24.85 -34.91
N GLN A 154 -48.91 25.64 -35.94
CA GLN A 154 -47.93 26.55 -36.49
C GLN A 154 -47.83 27.74 -35.53
N ASN A 155 -46.92 27.61 -34.52
CA ASN A 155 -46.35 28.77 -33.90
C ASN A 155 -45.13 28.33 -33.08
N SER A 156 -43.99 28.88 -33.48
CA SER A 156 -42.72 29.05 -32.75
C SER A 156 -41.91 27.78 -32.40
N PRO A 157 -40.71 27.62 -33.00
CA PRO A 157 -39.77 26.57 -32.63
C PRO A 157 -39.01 26.78 -31.29
N ARG A 158 -39.45 27.79 -30.48
CA ARG A 158 -38.67 28.20 -29.28
C ARG A 158 -39.19 27.70 -27.94
N ASP A 159 -40.33 27.06 -27.89
CA ASP A 159 -40.95 26.65 -26.64
C ASP A 159 -40.62 25.20 -26.21
N LYS A 160 -39.42 24.72 -26.47
CA LYS A 160 -38.83 23.58 -25.77
C LYS A 160 -37.37 23.84 -25.52
N VAL A 161 -37.03 24.86 -24.75
CA VAL A 161 -35.99 24.74 -23.76
C VAL A 161 -36.54 23.68 -22.79
N ILE A 162 -36.18 22.43 -23.00
CA ILE A 162 -36.23 21.50 -21.89
C ILE A 162 -35.15 22.04 -20.94
N THR A 163 -35.56 22.87 -19.99
CA THR A 163 -34.84 23.04 -18.74
C THR A 163 -34.84 21.63 -18.16
N ILE A 164 -33.83 20.85 -18.52
CA ILE A 164 -33.43 19.76 -17.68
C ILE A 164 -32.91 20.52 -16.49
N SER A 165 -33.78 20.75 -15.50
CA SER A 165 -33.32 21.00 -14.17
C SER A 165 -32.41 19.79 -13.92
N LEU A 166 -31.11 19.99 -14.06
CA LEU A 166 -30.15 19.11 -13.47
C LEU A 166 -30.63 18.99 -12.04
N ASN A 167 -31.03 17.79 -11.69
CA ASN A 167 -31.30 17.45 -10.32
C ASN A 167 -30.07 17.91 -9.56
N ASP A 168 -30.22 19.00 -8.87
CA ASP A 168 -29.43 19.54 -7.80
C ASP A 168 -28.27 18.64 -7.41
N SER A 169 -27.09 18.86 -7.95
CA SER A 169 -25.85 18.41 -7.36
C SER A 169 -25.51 19.44 -6.29
N GLU A 170 -25.65 19.07 -5.12
CA GLU A 170 -26.08 19.76 -3.95
C GLU A 170 -24.89 20.19 -3.10
N TYR A 171 -24.80 21.47 -2.77
CA TYR A 171 -24.24 21.84 -1.49
C TYR A 171 -25.07 21.17 -0.40
N LEU A 172 -24.42 20.77 0.69
CA LEU A 172 -25.12 20.18 1.82
C LEU A 172 -26.41 20.94 2.09
N ASP A 173 -27.50 20.28 1.86
CA ASP A 173 -28.65 20.47 2.71
C ASP A 173 -28.18 20.09 4.11
N GLU A 174 -28.21 20.97 5.07
CA GLU A 174 -27.71 20.70 6.43
C GLU A 174 -28.31 19.42 7.04
N GLU A 175 -29.39 18.90 6.47
CA GLU A 175 -30.05 17.65 6.88
C GLU A 175 -29.62 16.41 6.06
N SER A 176 -29.13 16.53 4.82
CA SER A 176 -28.82 15.38 3.94
C SER A 176 -27.34 15.00 3.79
N GLY A 177 -26.43 15.92 4.13
CA GLY A 177 -24.98 15.63 4.06
C GLY A 177 -24.37 15.62 2.66
N VAL A 178 -25.04 16.12 1.64
CA VAL A 178 -24.58 16.13 0.24
C VAL A 178 -24.13 17.53 -0.18
N CYS A 179 -22.97 17.66 -0.82
CA CYS A 179 -22.42 18.94 -1.30
C CYS A 179 -23.20 19.47 -2.51
N LYS A 180 -23.71 20.71 -2.47
CA LYS A 180 -24.34 21.38 -3.63
C LYS A 180 -23.27 21.97 -4.54
N SER A 181 -23.32 21.70 -5.83
CA SER A 181 -22.49 22.43 -6.81
C SER A 181 -22.98 23.87 -6.98
N ASN A 182 -22.07 24.74 -7.40
CA ASN A 182 -22.48 26.06 -7.89
C ASN A 182 -23.50 25.84 -9.04
N THR A 183 -24.68 26.49 -8.93
CA THR A 183 -25.72 26.41 -9.97
C THR A 183 -25.35 27.25 -11.18
N PHE A 184 -24.38 26.82 -11.94
CA PHE A 184 -24.04 27.35 -13.25
C PHE A 184 -24.42 26.34 -14.34
N GLU A 185 -25.03 26.80 -15.42
CA GLU A 185 -25.21 25.99 -16.62
C GLU A 185 -23.83 25.64 -17.18
N THR A 186 -23.63 24.39 -17.52
CA THR A 186 -22.38 23.93 -18.17
C THR A 186 -22.60 23.78 -19.67
N PHE A 187 -21.51 23.69 -20.43
CA PHE A 187 -21.60 23.45 -21.88
C PHE A 187 -22.34 22.14 -22.22
N GLU A 188 -22.23 21.12 -21.39
CA GLU A 188 -22.92 19.83 -21.57
C GLU A 188 -24.44 19.98 -21.45
N ASP A 189 -24.92 20.86 -20.56
CA ASP A 189 -26.34 21.13 -20.35
C ASP A 189 -26.97 21.84 -21.54
N VAL A 190 -26.11 22.58 -22.26
CA VAL A 190 -26.51 23.37 -23.42
C VAL A 190 -26.32 22.62 -24.73
N ARG A 191 -25.43 21.63 -24.78
CA ARG A 191 -25.01 20.90 -25.99
C ARG A 191 -26.09 20.06 -26.67
N THR A 192 -27.19 19.76 -26.00
CA THR A 192 -28.25 18.90 -26.53
C THR A 192 -29.08 19.56 -27.67
N LEU A 193 -28.77 20.79 -28.05
CA LEU A 193 -29.67 21.61 -28.87
C LEU A 193 -29.20 21.95 -30.28
N VAL A 194 -27.91 21.76 -30.64
CA VAL A 194 -27.49 22.28 -31.98
C VAL A 194 -26.45 21.42 -32.68
N ILE A 195 -26.78 21.02 -33.92
CA ILE A 195 -25.84 20.51 -34.92
C ILE A 195 -25.60 21.66 -35.88
N SER A 196 -24.57 22.48 -35.69
CA SER A 196 -24.16 23.49 -36.63
C SER A 196 -22.98 23.02 -37.49
N ASP A 197 -22.94 23.45 -38.74
CA ASP A 197 -21.79 23.26 -39.63
C ASP A 197 -20.61 24.07 -39.07
N GLU A 198 -19.46 23.44 -38.83
CA GLU A 198 -18.25 23.99 -38.17
C GLU A 198 -17.71 25.32 -38.78
N SER A 199 -18.24 25.75 -39.94
CA SER A 199 -17.74 26.92 -40.67
C SER A 199 -18.63 28.17 -40.58
N THR A 200 -19.84 28.07 -40.05
CA THR A 200 -20.82 29.17 -40.07
C THR A 200 -21.07 29.76 -38.70
N LEU A 201 -21.24 31.09 -38.63
CA LEU A 201 -21.77 31.77 -37.47
C LEU A 201 -23.31 31.81 -37.59
N GLU A 202 -24.00 31.09 -36.71
CA GLU A 202 -25.46 31.16 -36.60
C GLU A 202 -25.84 32.15 -35.50
N ILE A 203 -26.74 33.12 -35.85
CA ILE A 203 -27.30 34.08 -34.88
C ILE A 203 -28.83 33.93 -34.90
N ARG A 204 -29.41 33.73 -33.71
CA ARG A 204 -30.85 33.62 -33.45
C ARG A 204 -31.26 34.68 -32.45
N ALA A 205 -32.43 35.29 -32.60
CA ALA A 205 -32.96 36.27 -31.67
C ALA A 205 -34.46 36.47 -31.85
N ASP A 206 -35.14 37.08 -30.88
CA ASP A 206 -36.57 37.37 -31.01
C ASP A 206 -36.81 38.44 -32.07
N SER A 207 -35.92 39.40 -32.26
CA SER A 207 -35.95 40.36 -33.33
C SER A 207 -34.56 40.52 -33.96
N GLN A 208 -34.55 40.68 -35.28
CA GLN A 208 -33.36 40.88 -36.06
C GLN A 208 -33.54 42.03 -37.02
N SER A 209 -32.55 42.95 -37.09
CA SER A 209 -32.55 44.07 -38.00
C SER A 209 -31.14 44.30 -38.57
N GLN A 210 -31.08 44.77 -39.80
CA GLN A 210 -29.82 45.16 -40.43
C GLN A 210 -29.91 46.59 -40.92
N THR A 211 -28.93 47.41 -40.47
CA THR A 211 -28.83 48.82 -40.93
C THR A 211 -27.41 49.02 -41.44
N GLY A 212 -27.24 49.09 -42.75
CA GLY A 212 -25.96 49.18 -43.40
C GLY A 212 -25.12 47.94 -43.13
N GLU A 213 -23.98 48.14 -42.51
CA GLU A 213 -23.03 47.06 -42.13
C GLU A 213 -23.25 46.50 -40.72
N GLU A 214 -24.18 47.04 -39.92
CA GLU A 214 -24.52 46.58 -38.57
C GLU A 214 -25.75 45.65 -38.66
N PHE A 215 -25.53 44.42 -38.22
CA PHE A 215 -26.60 43.44 -37.96
C PHE A 215 -26.86 43.43 -36.44
N LEU A 216 -28.13 43.62 -36.06
CA LEU A 216 -28.57 43.70 -34.69
C LEU A 216 -29.56 42.57 -34.40
N ALA A 217 -29.25 41.77 -33.35
CA ALA A 217 -30.12 40.74 -32.79
C ALA A 217 -30.50 41.17 -31.36
N GLU A 218 -31.80 41.26 -31.06
CA GLU A 218 -32.32 41.68 -29.74
C GLU A 218 -33.38 40.70 -29.24
N GLY A 219 -33.35 40.48 -27.94
CA GLY A 219 -34.21 39.56 -27.23
C GLY A 219 -33.74 38.13 -27.37
N ASN A 220 -33.31 37.52 -26.24
CA ASN A 220 -32.80 36.15 -26.19
C ASN A 220 -31.84 35.83 -27.34
N ALA A 221 -30.92 36.78 -27.63
CA ALA A 221 -30.02 36.64 -28.75
C ALA A 221 -28.97 35.54 -28.44
N GLU A 222 -28.78 34.62 -29.39
CA GLU A 222 -27.86 33.50 -29.32
C GLU A 222 -26.98 33.49 -30.55
N ALA A 223 -25.67 33.35 -30.37
CA ALA A 223 -24.69 33.19 -31.42
C ALA A 223 -23.88 31.94 -31.20
N GLU A 224 -23.80 31.08 -32.20
CA GLU A 224 -23.07 29.81 -32.13
C GLU A 224 -22.05 29.71 -33.27
N ARG A 225 -20.85 29.21 -32.91
CA ARG A 225 -19.79 28.90 -33.85
C ARG A 225 -18.79 27.89 -33.30
N GLN A 226 -18.52 26.83 -34.04
CA GLN A 226 -17.49 25.83 -33.72
C GLN A 226 -17.65 25.17 -32.33
N GLY A 227 -18.88 25.06 -31.82
CA GLY A 227 -19.21 24.55 -30.51
C GLY A 227 -19.10 25.60 -29.38
N ASP A 228 -18.71 26.85 -29.68
CA ASP A 228 -18.81 27.94 -28.71
C ASP A 228 -20.20 28.57 -28.83
N MET A 229 -20.84 28.83 -27.70
CA MET A 229 -22.16 29.45 -27.64
C MET A 229 -22.12 30.73 -26.81
N LEU A 230 -22.66 31.81 -27.38
CA LEU A 230 -22.77 33.11 -26.73
C LEU A 230 -24.25 33.53 -26.69
N ARG A 231 -24.79 33.79 -25.52
CA ARG A 231 -26.16 34.33 -25.30
C ARG A 231 -26.09 35.73 -24.71
N ALA A 232 -27.00 36.58 -25.08
CA ALA A 232 -27.12 37.95 -24.55
C ALA A 232 -28.51 38.54 -24.79
N ASP A 233 -28.86 39.64 -24.11
CA ASP A 233 -30.06 40.39 -24.42
C ASP A 233 -29.94 41.05 -25.82
N LYS A 234 -28.71 41.39 -26.22
CA LYS A 234 -28.41 42.09 -27.45
C LYS A 234 -27.06 41.69 -28.01
N ILE A 235 -27.04 41.29 -29.30
CA ILE A 235 -25.83 40.99 -30.07
C ILE A 235 -25.81 41.88 -31.30
N LYS A 236 -24.69 42.60 -31.47
CA LYS A 236 -24.38 43.38 -32.67
C LYS A 236 -23.25 42.69 -33.45
N TYR A 237 -23.44 42.51 -34.71
CA TYR A 237 -22.45 42.01 -35.64
C TYR A 237 -22.19 43.02 -36.75
N PHE A 238 -20.91 43.40 -36.91
CA PHE A 238 -20.47 44.31 -37.97
C PHE A 238 -19.89 43.48 -39.13
N THR A 239 -20.57 43.55 -40.28
CA THR A 239 -20.26 42.71 -41.41
C THR A 239 -18.96 43.09 -42.14
N ASP A 240 -18.51 44.33 -42.02
CA ASP A 240 -17.25 44.88 -42.58
C ASP A 240 -16.00 44.42 -41.77
N THR A 241 -16.06 44.63 -40.46
CA THR A 241 -14.97 44.32 -39.53
C THR A 241 -15.07 42.93 -38.95
N LYS A 242 -16.23 42.25 -39.14
CA LYS A 242 -16.55 40.96 -38.52
C LYS A 242 -16.51 40.98 -36.97
N ASN A 243 -16.64 42.14 -36.38
CA ASN A 243 -16.71 42.30 -34.93
C ASN A 243 -18.07 41.88 -34.39
N VAL A 244 -18.05 41.27 -33.18
CA VAL A 244 -19.26 40.96 -32.43
C VAL A 244 -19.18 41.71 -31.11
N SER A 245 -20.27 42.38 -30.70
CA SER A 245 -20.43 42.96 -29.38
C SER A 245 -21.71 42.42 -28.77
N ALA A 246 -21.64 41.82 -27.59
CA ALA A 246 -22.79 41.36 -26.84
C ALA A 246 -22.93 42.12 -25.53
N SER A 247 -24.16 42.42 -25.15
CA SER A 247 -24.47 43.19 -23.94
C SER A 247 -25.80 42.77 -23.32
N GLY A 248 -25.85 42.88 -21.98
CA GLY A 248 -26.98 42.45 -21.17
C GLY A 248 -27.03 40.92 -20.97
N ASN A 249 -26.96 40.48 -19.74
CA ASN A 249 -27.04 39.05 -19.34
C ASN A 249 -26.20 38.13 -20.23
N VAL A 250 -24.95 38.53 -20.51
CA VAL A 250 -24.08 37.77 -21.43
C VAL A 250 -23.67 36.44 -20.77
N SER A 251 -23.92 35.33 -21.48
CA SER A 251 -23.49 33.99 -21.08
C SER A 251 -22.73 33.35 -22.23
N TYR A 252 -21.55 32.82 -21.94
CA TYR A 252 -20.72 32.11 -22.91
C TYR A 252 -20.40 30.74 -22.41
N PHE A 253 -20.44 29.75 -23.27
CA PHE A 253 -20.21 28.32 -22.98
C PHE A 253 -19.28 27.70 -24.01
N ASN A 254 -18.31 26.96 -23.51
CA ASN A 254 -17.51 26.02 -24.26
C ASN A 254 -17.12 24.80 -23.40
N GLU A 255 -16.33 23.88 -23.97
CA GLU A 255 -15.93 22.65 -23.27
C GLU A 255 -15.14 22.89 -21.97
N GLU A 256 -14.48 24.05 -21.82
CA GLU A 256 -13.54 24.31 -20.73
C GLU A 256 -14.12 25.24 -19.65
N ILE A 257 -14.98 26.19 -20.05
CA ILE A 257 -15.42 27.28 -19.19
C ILE A 257 -16.83 27.76 -19.55
N SER A 258 -17.60 28.08 -18.53
CA SER A 258 -18.81 28.89 -18.62
C SER A 258 -18.52 30.28 -18.07
N VAL A 259 -18.91 31.33 -18.77
CA VAL A 259 -18.66 32.73 -18.38
C VAL A 259 -19.97 33.50 -18.39
N TYR A 260 -20.22 34.25 -17.32
CA TYR A 260 -21.37 35.17 -17.18
C TYR A 260 -20.83 36.57 -16.96
N SER A 261 -21.23 37.54 -17.78
CA SER A 261 -20.68 38.88 -17.78
C SER A 261 -21.71 39.97 -18.16
N GLU A 262 -21.34 41.23 -17.95
CA GLU A 262 -22.17 42.37 -18.41
C GLU A 262 -22.03 42.60 -19.90
N SER A 263 -20.84 42.30 -20.47
CA SER A 263 -20.54 42.51 -21.89
C SER A 263 -19.47 41.54 -22.41
N ALA A 264 -19.54 41.23 -23.70
CA ALA A 264 -18.51 40.51 -24.43
C ALA A 264 -18.17 41.21 -25.74
N GLU A 265 -16.90 41.26 -26.10
CA GLU A 265 -16.38 41.82 -27.33
C GLU A 265 -15.54 40.82 -28.09
N TYR A 266 -15.75 40.69 -29.39
CA TYR A 266 -15.06 39.81 -30.32
C TYR A 266 -14.57 40.66 -31.50
N GLN A 267 -13.28 40.86 -31.64
CA GLN A 267 -12.68 41.74 -32.63
C GLN A 267 -12.27 40.95 -33.90
N GLY A 268 -13.26 40.68 -34.76
CA GLY A 268 -13.08 39.89 -35.97
C GLY A 268 -13.19 38.41 -35.75
N MET A 269 -13.66 37.65 -36.78
CA MET A 269 -14.05 36.23 -36.64
C MET A 269 -12.93 35.29 -36.22
N ASP A 270 -11.68 35.72 -36.23
CA ASP A 270 -10.53 34.91 -35.86
C ASP A 270 -9.74 35.46 -34.67
N SER A 271 -10.35 36.36 -33.87
CA SER A 271 -9.71 36.95 -32.70
C SER A 271 -10.19 36.37 -31.36
N ASP A 272 -9.65 36.90 -30.30
CA ASP A 272 -9.99 36.53 -28.93
C ASP A 272 -11.33 37.13 -28.50
N ILE A 273 -12.06 36.42 -27.61
CA ILE A 273 -13.27 36.98 -26.96
C ILE A 273 -12.84 37.59 -25.62
N THR A 274 -13.28 38.81 -25.38
CA THR A 274 -13.02 39.55 -24.14
C THR A 274 -14.30 39.79 -23.37
N PHE A 275 -14.36 39.35 -22.13
CA PHE A 275 -15.47 39.54 -21.18
C PHE A 275 -15.07 40.55 -20.11
N SER A 276 -15.97 41.42 -19.72
CA SER A 276 -15.76 42.43 -18.66
C SER A 276 -16.61 42.17 -17.45
N LYS A 277 -16.03 42.26 -16.24
CA LYS A 277 -16.67 41.97 -14.95
C LYS A 277 -17.42 40.66 -14.93
N ALA A 278 -16.67 39.57 -15.11
CA ALA A 278 -17.23 38.26 -15.35
C ALA A 278 -17.15 37.34 -14.11
N LYS A 279 -18.17 36.49 -13.97
CA LYS A 279 -18.11 35.28 -13.17
C LYS A 279 -17.77 34.12 -14.12
N TYR A 280 -17.02 33.18 -13.63
CA TYR A 280 -16.68 31.99 -14.42
C TYR A 280 -16.78 30.70 -13.62
N PHE A 281 -17.05 29.62 -14.31
CA PHE A 281 -17.06 28.25 -13.80
C PHE A 281 -16.26 27.36 -14.75
N ARG A 282 -15.42 26.49 -14.20
CA ARG A 282 -14.64 25.52 -14.98
C ARG A 282 -15.26 24.14 -14.89
N SER A 283 -15.53 23.52 -16.03
CA SER A 283 -16.22 22.23 -16.12
C SER A 283 -15.41 21.08 -15.52
N LYS A 284 -14.07 21.08 -15.73
CA LYS A 284 -13.20 19.95 -15.37
C LYS A 284 -12.84 19.87 -13.87
N ASN A 285 -12.81 20.98 -13.14
CA ASN A 285 -12.30 21.01 -11.75
C ASN A 285 -13.31 21.60 -10.76
N SER A 286 -14.57 21.77 -11.13
CA SER A 286 -15.63 22.40 -10.32
C SER A 286 -15.22 23.74 -9.69
N GLY A 287 -14.18 24.41 -10.20
CA GLY A 287 -13.67 25.66 -9.70
C GLY A 287 -14.41 26.84 -10.31
N SER A 288 -14.67 27.85 -9.51
CA SER A 288 -15.37 29.06 -9.92
C SER A 288 -14.68 30.33 -9.40
N GLY A 289 -15.02 31.48 -9.95
CA GLY A 289 -14.43 32.74 -9.50
C GLY A 289 -15.00 33.96 -10.20
N LEU A 290 -14.45 35.10 -9.81
CA LEU A 290 -14.74 36.40 -10.40
C LEU A 290 -13.48 36.87 -11.14
N SER A 291 -13.65 37.66 -12.20
CA SER A 291 -12.53 38.31 -12.87
C SER A 291 -12.95 39.64 -13.43
N GLU A 292 -12.08 40.62 -13.32
CA GLU A 292 -12.31 41.94 -13.96
C GLU A 292 -12.36 41.82 -15.48
N THR A 293 -11.47 40.98 -16.06
CA THR A 293 -11.40 40.72 -17.50
C THR A 293 -11.06 39.25 -17.76
N ILE A 294 -11.86 38.58 -18.57
CA ILE A 294 -11.57 37.26 -19.10
C ILE A 294 -11.33 37.36 -20.60
N ILE A 295 -10.22 36.81 -21.08
CA ILE A 295 -9.90 36.73 -22.48
C ILE A 295 -9.80 35.24 -22.85
N VAL A 296 -10.73 34.74 -23.64
CA VAL A 296 -10.69 33.40 -24.22
C VAL A 296 -10.01 33.50 -25.56
N LYS A 297 -8.86 32.84 -25.67
CA LYS A 297 -8.04 32.85 -26.89
C LYS A 297 -8.57 31.85 -27.91
N ARG A 298 -8.29 32.07 -29.18
CA ARG A 298 -8.62 31.15 -30.27
C ARG A 298 -8.02 29.73 -30.09
N ASN A 299 -6.83 29.65 -29.49
CA ASN A 299 -6.18 28.38 -29.17
C ASN A 299 -6.71 27.72 -27.88
N LYS A 300 -7.87 28.15 -27.38
CA LYS A 300 -8.54 27.75 -26.13
C LYS A 300 -7.81 28.16 -24.85
N ASP A 301 -6.67 28.88 -24.91
CA ASP A 301 -6.06 29.44 -23.70
C ASP A 301 -6.97 30.51 -23.09
N ILE A 302 -6.99 30.57 -21.75
CA ILE A 302 -7.83 31.54 -21.04
C ILE A 302 -6.92 32.44 -20.20
N HIS A 303 -7.06 33.76 -20.37
CA HIS A 303 -6.37 34.74 -19.58
C HIS A 303 -7.33 35.50 -18.69
N LEU A 304 -7.08 35.51 -17.39
CA LEU A 304 -7.88 36.16 -16.39
C LEU A 304 -7.07 37.32 -15.76
N LYS A 305 -7.65 38.52 -15.61
CA LYS A 305 -7.03 39.66 -14.95
C LYS A 305 -7.80 39.98 -13.68
N ASN A 306 -7.06 40.25 -12.59
CA ASN A 306 -7.63 40.52 -11.26
C ASN A 306 -8.73 39.48 -10.94
N ALA A 307 -8.29 38.23 -10.90
CA ALA A 307 -9.20 37.09 -10.78
C ALA A 307 -9.14 36.45 -9.40
N THR A 308 -10.27 35.91 -8.98
CA THR A 308 -10.36 35.00 -7.85
C THR A 308 -10.66 33.60 -8.33
N TYR A 309 -10.32 32.61 -7.54
CA TYR A 309 -10.61 31.17 -7.75
C TYR A 309 -10.98 30.52 -6.42
N THR A 310 -12.02 29.73 -6.42
CA THR A 310 -12.47 28.93 -5.27
C THR A 310 -13.22 27.69 -5.75
N ALA A 311 -13.18 26.61 -4.96
CA ALA A 311 -14.10 25.48 -5.09
C ALA A 311 -15.32 25.62 -4.17
N CYS A 312 -15.35 26.65 -3.32
CA CYS A 312 -16.51 27.00 -2.50
C CYS A 312 -17.56 27.74 -3.32
N ASN A 313 -18.66 28.14 -2.68
CA ASN A 313 -19.64 29.04 -3.31
C ASN A 313 -18.98 30.36 -3.68
N VAL A 314 -19.03 30.75 -4.94
CA VAL A 314 -18.37 31.96 -5.47
C VAL A 314 -18.90 33.27 -4.85
N ASN A 315 -20.14 33.29 -4.34
CA ASN A 315 -20.74 34.48 -3.76
C ASN A 315 -20.36 34.69 -2.28
N ASP A 316 -19.98 33.60 -1.56
CA ASP A 316 -19.55 33.62 -0.16
C ASP A 316 -18.54 32.52 0.08
N PRO A 317 -17.31 32.64 -0.43
CA PRO A 317 -16.30 31.58 -0.34
C PRO A 317 -15.66 31.57 1.05
N ASP A 318 -15.59 30.39 1.68
CA ASP A 318 -14.78 30.19 2.88
C ASP A 318 -13.28 30.40 2.59
N TRP A 319 -12.83 30.00 1.40
CA TRP A 319 -11.49 30.31 0.94
C TRP A 319 -11.48 30.78 -0.52
N GLU A 320 -10.56 31.66 -0.83
CA GLU A 320 -10.32 32.12 -2.20
C GLU A 320 -8.84 32.32 -2.50
N LEU A 321 -8.45 32.04 -3.72
CA LEU A 321 -7.18 32.46 -4.31
C LEU A 321 -7.43 33.71 -5.14
N SER A 322 -6.81 34.81 -4.79
CA SER A 322 -6.82 36.02 -5.63
C SER A 322 -5.51 36.17 -6.37
N SER A 323 -5.54 36.64 -7.60
CA SER A 323 -4.37 36.85 -8.44
C SER A 323 -4.50 38.07 -9.31
N THR A 324 -3.37 38.73 -9.62
CA THR A 324 -3.39 39.88 -10.56
C THR A 324 -3.51 39.44 -12.00
N SER A 325 -2.99 38.28 -12.33
CA SER A 325 -3.07 37.66 -13.66
C SER A 325 -2.98 36.14 -13.56
N THR A 326 -3.91 35.45 -14.21
CA THR A 326 -3.89 33.99 -14.35
C THR A 326 -3.98 33.66 -15.83
N LYS A 327 -3.14 32.74 -16.26
CA LYS A 327 -3.14 32.19 -17.62
C LYS A 327 -3.34 30.68 -17.54
N LEU A 328 -4.38 30.20 -18.21
CA LEU A 328 -4.68 28.78 -18.34
C LEU A 328 -4.33 28.36 -19.76
N TYR A 329 -3.36 27.46 -19.88
CA TYR A 329 -2.88 26.93 -21.17
C TYR A 329 -3.52 25.56 -21.40
N ASP A 330 -4.49 25.50 -22.34
CA ASP A 330 -5.26 24.30 -22.63
C ASP A 330 -4.37 23.15 -23.13
N LYS A 331 -3.51 23.43 -24.11
CA LYS A 331 -2.62 22.42 -24.69
C LYS A 331 -1.62 21.85 -23.72
N ASP A 332 -1.12 22.68 -22.81
CA ASP A 332 -0.14 22.28 -21.80
C ASP A 332 -0.82 21.78 -20.52
N GLU A 333 -2.14 21.87 -20.46
CA GLU A 333 -2.98 21.54 -19.28
C GLU A 333 -2.44 22.16 -17.99
N ARG A 334 -1.98 23.42 -18.08
CA ARG A 334 -1.27 24.13 -17.03
C ARG A 334 -1.86 25.49 -16.74
N GLY A 335 -2.06 25.79 -15.46
CA GLY A 335 -2.35 27.14 -14.96
C GLY A 335 -1.07 27.83 -14.47
N LEU A 336 -0.98 29.13 -14.70
CA LEU A 336 0.08 30.01 -14.19
C LEU A 336 -0.54 31.29 -13.64
N SER A 337 -0.41 31.52 -12.34
CA SER A 337 -0.95 32.70 -11.63
C SER A 337 0.18 33.54 -11.06
N TYR A 338 0.01 34.87 -11.12
CA TYR A 338 0.97 35.83 -10.60
C TYR A 338 0.36 36.65 -9.44
N ASN A 339 1.22 36.95 -8.43
CA ASN A 339 0.82 37.68 -7.19
C ASN A 339 -0.38 37.00 -6.54
N MET A 340 -0.25 35.72 -6.29
CA MET A 340 -1.32 34.91 -5.76
C MET A 340 -1.39 35.05 -4.24
N LEU A 341 -2.59 35.30 -3.72
CA LEU A 341 -2.88 35.42 -2.31
C LEU A 341 -4.02 34.47 -1.93
N LEU A 342 -3.70 33.46 -1.09
CA LEU A 342 -4.70 32.61 -0.49
C LEU A 342 -5.30 33.28 0.74
N LYS A 343 -6.60 33.36 0.78
CA LYS A 343 -7.35 33.88 1.92
C LYS A 343 -8.30 32.81 2.47
N TYR A 344 -8.45 32.77 3.77
CA TYR A 344 -9.48 32.02 4.48
C TYR A 344 -10.38 32.98 5.24
N LYS A 345 -11.67 33.01 4.95
CA LYS A 345 -12.65 33.99 5.48
C LYS A 345 -12.12 35.43 5.43
N ASN A 346 -11.63 35.83 4.27
CA ASN A 346 -11.01 37.13 3.98
C ASN A 346 -9.68 37.44 4.72
N ILE A 347 -9.16 36.52 5.53
CA ILE A 347 -7.86 36.65 6.20
C ILE A 347 -6.77 36.08 5.26
N PRO A 348 -5.73 36.85 4.89
CA PRO A 348 -4.64 36.37 4.07
C PRO A 348 -3.80 35.39 4.87
N ILE A 349 -3.63 34.16 4.35
CA ILE A 349 -2.87 33.06 5.01
C ILE A 349 -1.61 32.68 4.26
N PHE A 350 -1.56 32.88 2.94
CA PHE A 350 -0.37 32.52 2.15
C PHE A 350 -0.27 33.40 0.91
N TYR A 351 0.97 33.85 0.58
CA TYR A 351 1.29 34.62 -0.61
C TYR A 351 2.38 33.94 -1.42
N SER A 352 2.18 33.91 -2.77
CA SER A 352 3.20 33.51 -3.71
C SER A 352 3.31 34.50 -4.85
N PRO A 353 4.54 34.96 -5.22
CA PRO A 353 4.70 35.86 -6.36
C PRO A 353 4.29 35.21 -7.68
N PHE A 354 4.42 33.90 -7.81
CA PHE A 354 3.88 33.11 -8.91
C PHE A 354 3.56 31.69 -8.46
N MET A 355 2.59 31.07 -9.11
CA MET A 355 2.23 29.67 -8.87
C MET A 355 1.88 29.00 -10.20
N SER A 356 2.46 27.81 -10.42
CA SER A 356 2.11 26.92 -11.52
C SER A 356 1.38 25.70 -10.95
N TYR A 357 0.28 25.29 -11.60
CA TYR A 357 -0.53 24.15 -11.15
C TYR A 357 -1.15 23.41 -12.35
N PRO A 358 -1.43 22.11 -12.24
CA PRO A 358 -2.07 21.34 -13.28
C PRO A 358 -3.56 21.71 -13.41
N LEU A 359 -4.09 21.61 -14.60
CA LEU A 359 -5.53 21.76 -14.90
C LEU A 359 -6.26 20.43 -14.98
N THR A 360 -5.53 19.33 -14.90
CA THR A 360 -6.00 17.94 -14.96
C THR A 360 -5.21 17.12 -13.93
N ASP A 361 -5.42 15.82 -13.87
CA ASP A 361 -4.68 14.92 -12.96
C ASP A 361 -3.20 14.69 -13.37
N LYS A 362 -2.71 15.41 -14.39
CA LYS A 362 -1.31 15.31 -14.81
C LYS A 362 -0.38 15.97 -13.79
N ARG A 363 0.73 15.31 -13.52
CA ARG A 363 1.79 15.86 -12.65
C ARG A 363 2.38 17.14 -13.25
N GLN A 364 2.47 18.19 -12.45
CA GLN A 364 2.96 19.51 -12.85
C GLN A 364 3.92 20.06 -11.79
N SER A 365 5.01 20.69 -12.25
CA SER A 365 5.92 21.41 -11.32
C SER A 365 5.23 22.60 -10.69
N GLY A 366 5.40 22.73 -9.36
CA GLY A 366 4.79 23.85 -8.63
C GLY A 366 5.00 23.75 -7.11
N ILE A 367 4.59 24.80 -6.41
CA ILE A 367 4.56 24.83 -4.95
C ILE A 367 3.44 23.89 -4.48
N LEU A 368 3.79 22.95 -3.59
CA LEU A 368 2.81 22.11 -2.90
C LEU A 368 2.27 22.86 -1.66
N THR A 369 1.27 22.29 -1.03
CA THR A 369 0.64 22.89 0.16
C THR A 369 1.67 23.09 1.28
N PRO A 370 1.91 24.34 1.74
CA PRO A 370 2.73 24.60 2.90
C PRO A 370 2.13 23.99 4.16
N SER A 371 2.99 23.57 5.09
CA SER A 371 2.56 23.09 6.40
C SER A 371 3.15 23.95 7.52
N PHE A 372 2.37 24.13 8.58
CA PHE A 372 2.77 24.85 9.77
C PHE A 372 2.65 23.93 10.98
N GLY A 373 3.63 24.00 11.87
CA GLY A 373 3.64 23.24 13.11
C GLY A 373 4.52 23.89 14.17
N SER A 374 4.55 23.26 15.33
CA SER A 374 5.50 23.61 16.38
C SER A 374 5.92 22.35 17.12
N SER A 375 7.16 22.33 17.62
CA SER A 375 7.67 21.33 18.56
C SER A 375 8.40 22.01 19.71
N GLY A 376 8.54 21.34 20.86
CA GLY A 376 9.25 21.87 22.01
C GLY A 376 10.70 22.21 21.70
N ASP A 377 11.36 21.37 20.91
CA ASP A 377 12.79 21.49 20.60
C ASP A 377 13.10 22.28 19.33
N GLY A 378 12.19 22.33 18.38
CA GLY A 378 12.39 23.05 17.12
C GLY A 378 11.71 24.41 17.06
N GLY A 379 10.91 24.75 18.08
CA GLY A 379 10.07 25.94 18.07
C GLY A 379 8.97 25.85 17.02
N THR A 380 8.62 26.99 16.42
CA THR A 380 7.67 27.04 15.31
C THR A 380 8.33 26.66 13.99
N ALA A 381 7.65 25.89 13.17
CA ALA A 381 8.16 25.43 11.87
C ALA A 381 7.19 25.78 10.74
N LEU A 382 7.72 26.37 9.68
CA LEU A 382 7.02 26.60 8.42
C LEU A 382 7.73 25.84 7.30
N SER A 383 7.05 24.89 6.69
CA SER A 383 7.57 24.11 5.55
C SER A 383 6.92 24.53 4.24
N ILE A 384 7.73 24.75 3.22
CA ILE A 384 7.29 25.10 1.87
C ILE A 384 7.92 24.10 0.88
N PRO A 385 7.20 23.09 0.43
CA PRO A 385 7.68 22.15 -0.56
C PRO A 385 7.45 22.65 -1.99
N TYR A 386 8.41 22.41 -2.88
CA TYR A 386 8.30 22.63 -4.31
C TYR A 386 8.54 21.33 -5.07
N TYR A 387 7.59 20.93 -5.87
CA TYR A 387 7.65 19.73 -6.70
C TYR A 387 8.16 20.04 -8.11
N PHE A 388 9.10 19.24 -8.60
CA PHE A 388 9.67 19.28 -9.95
C PHE A 388 9.22 18.06 -10.74
N ASN A 389 8.34 18.23 -11.70
CA ASN A 389 8.02 17.21 -12.70
C ASN A 389 9.10 17.25 -13.80
N LEU A 390 10.18 16.52 -13.61
CA LEU A 390 11.34 16.57 -14.50
C LEU A 390 11.13 15.74 -15.77
N ALA A 391 10.51 14.56 -15.64
CA ALA A 391 10.14 13.70 -16.76
C ALA A 391 9.00 12.74 -16.36
N GLN A 392 8.54 11.92 -17.31
CA GLN A 392 7.46 10.95 -17.05
C GLN A 392 7.85 9.92 -15.98
N ASN A 393 9.12 9.62 -15.85
CA ASN A 393 9.65 8.54 -15.03
C ASN A 393 10.60 8.99 -13.92
N TYR A 394 10.83 10.30 -13.75
CA TYR A 394 11.55 10.84 -12.60
C TYR A 394 11.08 12.24 -12.25
N ASP A 395 11.12 12.52 -10.98
CA ASP A 395 10.70 13.78 -10.37
C ASP A 395 11.53 14.08 -9.12
N ALA A 396 11.38 15.29 -8.61
CA ALA A 396 12.01 15.70 -7.37
C ALA A 396 11.10 16.61 -6.56
N THR A 397 11.26 16.59 -5.24
CA THR A 397 10.65 17.54 -4.33
C THR A 397 11.74 18.17 -3.48
N ILE A 398 11.77 19.49 -3.42
CA ILE A 398 12.64 20.26 -2.50
C ILE A 398 11.72 20.92 -1.49
N GLU A 399 11.94 20.65 -0.22
CA GLU A 399 11.22 21.26 0.88
C GLU A 399 12.15 22.09 1.72
N VAL A 400 11.76 23.33 1.97
CA VAL A 400 12.47 24.25 2.86
C VAL A 400 11.63 24.44 4.11
N THR A 401 12.16 24.02 5.25
CA THR A 401 11.52 24.18 6.56
C THR A 401 12.33 25.15 7.41
N SER A 402 11.72 26.28 7.78
CA SER A 402 12.30 27.23 8.72
C SER A 402 11.82 26.91 10.13
N HIS A 403 12.77 26.54 11.00
CA HIS A 403 12.57 26.35 12.43
C HIS A 403 12.97 27.61 13.19
N SER A 404 12.16 28.08 14.14
CA SER A 404 12.46 29.32 14.88
C SER A 404 13.70 29.16 15.79
N ASP A 405 13.97 27.98 16.29
CA ASP A 405 14.99 27.73 17.32
C ASP A 405 16.20 26.95 16.80
N ARG A 406 16.16 26.45 15.54
CA ARG A 406 17.25 25.62 14.98
C ARG A 406 17.83 26.12 13.65
N GLY A 407 17.07 26.94 12.90
CA GLY A 407 17.51 27.44 11.58
C GLY A 407 16.71 26.85 10.41
N VAL A 408 17.34 26.66 9.26
CA VAL A 408 16.66 26.26 8.01
C VAL A 408 17.09 24.86 7.58
N LEU A 409 16.13 23.95 7.55
CA LEU A 409 16.29 22.58 7.06
C LEU A 409 15.91 22.50 5.59
N PHE A 410 16.80 21.98 4.75
CA PHE A 410 16.54 21.64 3.36
C PHE A 410 16.31 20.13 3.24
N ASP A 411 15.12 19.70 2.89
CA ASP A 411 14.77 18.31 2.64
C ASP A 411 14.49 18.10 1.16
N ASN A 412 15.18 17.15 0.57
CA ASN A 412 15.13 16.89 -0.87
C ASN A 412 14.81 15.43 -1.11
N GLU A 413 13.82 15.17 -1.94
CA GLU A 413 13.46 13.85 -2.42
C GLU A 413 13.62 13.79 -3.94
N PHE A 414 14.32 12.79 -4.44
CA PHE A 414 14.41 12.47 -5.85
C PHE A 414 13.90 11.05 -6.08
N ARG A 415 12.96 10.88 -7.02
CA ARG A 415 12.36 9.59 -7.38
C ARG A 415 12.61 9.27 -8.84
N TYR A 416 13.01 8.04 -9.10
CA TYR A 416 13.18 7.51 -10.45
C TYR A 416 12.51 6.15 -10.59
N MET A 417 11.78 5.96 -11.68
CA MET A 417 11.16 4.69 -12.06
C MET A 417 11.67 4.30 -13.45
N GLY A 418 12.48 3.25 -13.51
CA GLY A 418 13.03 2.72 -14.75
C GLY A 418 12.20 1.58 -15.34
N HIS A 419 12.73 0.99 -16.41
CA HIS A 419 12.19 -0.24 -16.96
C HIS A 419 12.36 -1.42 -15.97
N ASN A 420 11.58 -2.50 -16.16
CA ASN A 420 11.67 -3.74 -15.39
C ASN A 420 11.58 -3.55 -13.85
N LYS A 421 10.64 -2.72 -13.40
CA LYS A 421 10.41 -2.43 -11.96
C LYS A 421 11.59 -1.78 -11.24
N THR A 422 12.54 -1.20 -11.96
CA THR A 422 13.60 -0.39 -11.36
C THR A 422 12.98 0.81 -10.64
N ARG A 423 13.31 0.98 -9.37
CA ARG A 423 12.88 2.09 -8.55
C ARG A 423 14.06 2.63 -7.76
N SER A 424 14.28 3.93 -7.84
CA SER A 424 15.26 4.62 -7.02
C SER A 424 14.59 5.76 -6.25
N LEU A 425 14.89 5.84 -4.97
CA LEU A 425 14.48 6.90 -4.07
C LEU A 425 15.73 7.45 -3.38
N ILE A 426 15.97 8.73 -3.51
CA ILE A 426 17.07 9.41 -2.84
C ILE A 426 16.48 10.54 -2.02
N ASN A 427 16.65 10.47 -0.71
CA ASN A 427 16.26 11.51 0.23
C ASN A 427 17.52 12.08 0.87
N PHE A 428 17.58 13.40 0.95
CA PHE A 428 18.65 14.12 1.56
C PHE A 428 18.12 15.31 2.33
N ALA A 429 18.28 15.32 3.63
CA ALA A 429 17.97 16.48 4.45
C ALA A 429 19.24 17.02 5.11
N HIS A 430 19.38 18.35 5.13
CA HIS A 430 20.52 19.05 5.67
C HIS A 430 20.10 20.37 6.33
N LEU A 431 20.57 20.58 7.53
CA LEU A 431 20.49 21.82 8.30
C LEU A 431 21.92 22.26 8.63
N GLU A 432 22.34 23.38 8.08
CA GLU A 432 23.66 23.95 8.29
C GLU A 432 23.70 24.66 9.65
N ASN A 433 24.63 24.28 10.50
CA ASN A 433 24.89 24.89 11.80
C ASN A 433 23.61 25.05 12.64
N ASP A 434 23.09 23.92 13.13
CA ASP A 434 21.90 23.89 14.02
C ASP A 434 22.15 24.81 15.23
N ASP A 435 21.33 25.86 15.40
CA ASP A 435 21.51 26.87 16.44
C ASP A 435 21.49 26.29 17.87
N GLU A 436 20.83 25.15 18.09
CA GLU A 436 20.78 24.48 19.39
C GLU A 436 21.90 23.43 19.56
N TYR A 437 22.27 22.73 18.47
CA TYR A 437 23.27 21.65 18.50
C TYR A 437 24.71 22.13 18.27
N GLY A 438 24.88 23.20 17.48
CA GLY A 438 26.14 23.83 17.19
C GLY A 438 26.97 23.20 16.05
N ASP A 439 26.41 22.21 15.34
CA ASP A 439 27.03 21.53 14.21
C ASP A 439 26.00 21.28 13.10
N ASP A 440 26.49 20.87 11.92
CA ASP A 440 25.60 20.48 10.80
C ASP A 440 24.83 19.18 11.11
N ARG A 441 23.54 19.19 10.84
CA ARG A 441 22.65 18.04 11.00
C ARG A 441 22.20 17.54 9.63
N TYR A 442 22.29 16.23 9.41
CA TYR A 442 21.89 15.66 8.13
C TYR A 442 21.42 14.22 8.22
N ILE A 443 20.61 13.86 7.24
CA ILE A 443 20.27 12.49 6.90
C ILE A 443 20.39 12.26 5.39
N TYR A 444 20.95 11.14 5.00
CA TYR A 444 20.98 10.63 3.64
C TYR A 444 20.28 9.28 3.61
N ASN A 445 19.33 9.11 2.68
CA ASN A 445 18.70 7.83 2.40
C ASN A 445 18.73 7.58 0.90
N ILE A 446 19.21 6.41 0.51
CA ILE A 446 19.21 5.96 -0.87
C ILE A 446 18.62 4.55 -0.88
N ASP A 447 17.51 4.38 -1.56
CA ASP A 447 16.93 3.08 -1.85
C ASP A 447 16.87 2.90 -3.37
N ASP A 448 17.59 1.92 -3.88
CA ASP A 448 17.66 1.63 -5.32
C ASP A 448 17.48 0.13 -5.54
N ASN A 449 16.48 -0.22 -6.32
CA ASN A 449 16.17 -1.60 -6.69
C ASN A 449 16.19 -1.74 -8.21
N ARG A 450 16.99 -2.66 -8.73
CA ARG A 450 17.16 -2.86 -10.19
C ARG A 450 17.17 -4.33 -10.56
N THR A 451 16.43 -4.66 -11.59
CA THR A 451 16.65 -5.91 -12.31
C THR A 451 17.73 -5.70 -13.36
N LEU A 452 18.91 -6.27 -13.13
CA LEU A 452 20.08 -6.12 -14.00
C LEU A 452 19.99 -7.02 -15.22
N TYR A 453 19.42 -8.22 -15.05
CA TYR A 453 19.27 -9.19 -16.10
C TYR A 453 18.05 -10.06 -15.86
N SER A 454 17.30 -10.39 -16.90
CA SER A 454 16.16 -11.30 -16.81
C SER A 454 15.91 -12.00 -18.15
N THR A 455 15.91 -13.34 -18.10
CA THR A 455 15.49 -14.21 -19.21
C THR A 455 14.35 -15.14 -18.79
N LEU A 456 13.63 -14.76 -17.72
CA LEU A 456 12.55 -15.58 -17.19
C LEU A 456 11.46 -15.82 -18.23
N ALA A 457 11.11 -17.07 -18.44
CA ALA A 457 10.02 -17.51 -19.28
C ALA A 457 9.21 -18.60 -18.56
N SER A 458 7.94 -18.72 -18.89
CA SER A 458 7.08 -19.77 -18.36
C SER A 458 6.94 -20.91 -19.37
N ASN A 459 7.08 -22.13 -18.92
CA ASN A 459 6.84 -23.34 -19.70
C ASN A 459 5.88 -24.30 -18.95
N ARG A 460 5.66 -25.50 -19.49
CA ARG A 460 4.78 -26.52 -18.86
C ARG A 460 5.30 -27.01 -17.51
N SER A 461 6.60 -26.95 -17.27
CA SER A 461 7.27 -27.34 -16.02
C SER A 461 7.39 -26.17 -15.03
N GLY A 462 6.85 -24.99 -15.37
CA GLY A 462 6.90 -23.77 -14.56
C GLY A 462 7.87 -22.73 -15.11
N LEU A 463 8.47 -21.94 -14.22
CA LEU A 463 9.39 -20.87 -14.57
C LEU A 463 10.77 -21.44 -14.94
N ILE A 464 11.37 -20.97 -16.04
CA ILE A 464 12.75 -21.24 -16.44
C ILE A 464 13.47 -19.94 -16.83
N GLY A 465 14.78 -19.90 -16.65
CA GLY A 465 15.63 -18.76 -16.98
C GLY A 465 16.37 -18.21 -15.76
N THR A 466 17.00 -17.08 -15.93
CA THR A 466 17.79 -16.43 -14.88
C THR A 466 17.32 -15.02 -14.66
N MET A 467 17.24 -14.61 -13.40
CA MET A 467 17.05 -13.22 -12.99
C MET A 467 18.18 -12.81 -12.05
N ILE A 468 18.76 -11.64 -12.31
CA ILE A 468 19.76 -11.02 -11.44
C ILE A 468 19.27 -9.62 -11.11
N SER A 469 19.27 -9.29 -9.82
CA SER A 469 18.83 -8.00 -9.30
C SER A 469 19.87 -7.43 -8.34
N SER A 470 19.84 -6.12 -8.19
CA SER A 470 20.60 -5.41 -7.16
C SER A 470 19.66 -4.57 -6.29
N ASP A 471 19.92 -4.57 -4.98
CA ASP A 471 19.33 -3.67 -4.02
C ASP A 471 20.43 -2.87 -3.34
N LEU A 472 20.26 -1.55 -3.29
CA LEU A 472 21.04 -0.65 -2.47
C LEU A 472 20.09 0.04 -1.50
N SER A 473 20.33 -0.13 -0.20
CA SER A 473 19.66 0.60 0.87
C SER A 473 20.74 1.25 1.73
N TYR A 474 20.93 2.54 1.58
CA TYR A 474 21.96 3.29 2.27
C TYR A 474 21.32 4.41 3.07
N SER A 475 21.45 4.34 4.40
CA SER A 475 21.00 5.39 5.31
C SER A 475 22.15 5.85 6.21
N ARG A 476 22.30 7.15 6.37
CA ARG A 476 23.29 7.75 7.24
C ARG A 476 22.72 8.97 7.95
N VAL A 477 22.91 9.06 9.24
CA VAL A 477 22.57 10.23 10.05
C VAL A 477 23.84 10.89 10.59
N SER A 478 23.77 12.22 10.83
CA SER A 478 24.86 13.00 11.42
C SER A 478 25.23 12.50 12.81
N ASP A 479 24.24 12.22 13.63
CA ASP A 479 24.38 11.96 15.06
C ASP A 479 23.26 11.04 15.59
N ARG A 480 23.33 10.69 16.88
CA ARG A 480 22.40 9.75 17.52
C ARG A 480 21.09 10.40 17.99
N ASP A 481 20.99 11.72 17.95
CA ASP A 481 19.80 12.46 18.36
C ASP A 481 19.00 13.02 17.18
N TYR A 482 19.48 12.80 15.95
CA TYR A 482 18.84 13.31 14.74
C TYR A 482 17.34 12.97 14.66
N PHE A 483 16.98 11.71 14.94
CA PHE A 483 15.57 11.30 14.87
C PHE A 483 14.74 11.78 16.06
N ASN A 484 15.36 12.05 17.20
CA ASN A 484 14.70 12.65 18.33
C ASN A 484 14.24 14.08 18.01
N ASP A 485 15.10 14.84 17.32
CA ASP A 485 14.89 16.24 17.03
C ASP A 485 14.05 16.49 15.75
N PHE A 486 14.28 15.68 14.72
CA PHE A 486 13.63 15.84 13.40
C PHE A 486 12.68 14.69 13.03
N GLY A 487 12.55 13.66 13.87
CA GLY A 487 11.64 12.55 13.66
C GLY A 487 10.18 12.99 13.84
N ASN A 488 9.40 12.90 12.78
CA ASN A 488 7.99 13.29 12.80
C ASN A 488 7.02 12.15 13.11
N SER A 489 7.51 10.96 13.42
CA SER A 489 6.70 9.78 13.74
C SER A 489 7.35 8.90 14.79
N LEU A 490 6.54 8.15 15.57
CA LEU A 490 7.04 7.19 16.54
C LEU A 490 7.98 6.13 15.91
N SER A 491 7.67 5.69 14.70
CA SER A 491 8.52 4.72 13.99
C SER A 491 9.90 5.29 13.66
N THR A 492 10.01 6.59 13.39
CA THR A 492 11.27 7.26 13.12
C THR A 492 12.05 7.49 14.40
N VAL A 493 11.40 8.00 15.44
CA VAL A 493 12.01 8.24 16.76
C VAL A 493 12.47 6.94 17.44
N SER A 494 11.75 5.84 17.23
CA SER A 494 12.11 4.52 17.79
C SER A 494 13.13 3.75 16.96
N GLN A 495 13.63 4.31 15.88
CA GLN A 495 14.64 3.66 15.03
C GLN A 495 16.01 3.68 15.71
N SER A 496 16.42 2.55 16.26
CA SER A 496 17.67 2.41 17.03
C SER A 496 18.93 2.38 16.15
N SER A 497 18.77 2.03 14.86
CA SER A 497 19.88 1.94 13.91
C SER A 497 19.42 2.22 12.49
N VAL A 498 20.28 2.81 11.66
CA VAL A 498 20.06 2.99 10.23
C VAL A 498 20.91 2.02 9.42
N LYS A 499 20.28 1.42 8.42
CA LYS A 499 20.84 0.33 7.61
C LYS A 499 21.66 0.86 6.44
N ARG A 500 22.79 0.20 6.17
CA ARG A 500 23.58 0.35 4.94
C ARG A 500 23.78 -1.03 4.36
N GLU A 501 23.14 -1.31 3.27
CA GLU A 501 23.21 -2.61 2.58
C GLU A 501 23.38 -2.41 1.09
N ILE A 502 24.29 -3.17 0.52
CA ILE A 502 24.33 -3.44 -0.92
C ILE A 502 24.18 -4.92 -1.13
N ARG A 503 23.29 -5.31 -2.01
CA ARG A 503 22.98 -6.70 -2.28
C ARG A 503 22.88 -6.93 -3.79
N LEU A 504 23.63 -7.89 -4.28
CA LEU A 504 23.51 -8.44 -5.62
C LEU A 504 23.01 -9.87 -5.49
N PHE A 505 21.85 -10.17 -6.01
CA PHE A 505 21.23 -11.47 -5.85
C PHE A 505 20.56 -11.92 -7.13
N GLY A 506 20.42 -13.24 -7.26
CA GLY A 506 19.76 -13.80 -8.41
C GLY A 506 19.23 -15.19 -8.17
N GLU A 507 18.36 -15.59 -9.09
CA GLU A 507 17.77 -16.91 -9.14
C GLU A 507 17.86 -17.45 -10.56
N THR A 508 18.24 -18.71 -10.68
CA THR A 508 18.22 -19.45 -11.93
C THR A 508 17.29 -20.63 -11.79
N TYR A 509 16.31 -20.70 -12.65
CA TYR A 509 15.32 -21.75 -12.75
C TYR A 509 15.62 -22.62 -13.97
N THR A 510 15.84 -23.91 -13.78
CA THR A 510 15.87 -24.92 -14.83
C THR A 510 14.57 -25.72 -14.82
N ASP A 511 14.43 -26.73 -15.67
CA ASP A 511 13.25 -27.60 -15.61
C ASP A 511 13.14 -28.38 -14.29
N GLU A 512 14.29 -28.72 -13.68
CA GLU A 512 14.37 -29.57 -12.50
C GLU A 512 14.84 -28.89 -11.24
N ASP A 513 15.51 -27.71 -11.35
CA ASP A 513 16.27 -27.11 -10.25
C ASP A 513 16.05 -25.61 -10.11
N ILE A 514 16.27 -25.12 -8.89
CA ILE A 514 16.31 -23.69 -8.52
C ILE A 514 17.63 -23.41 -7.82
N TYR A 515 18.37 -22.44 -8.33
CA TYR A 515 19.60 -21.93 -7.74
C TYR A 515 19.40 -20.48 -7.32
N SER A 516 19.66 -20.16 -6.05
CA SER A 516 19.66 -18.80 -5.55
C SER A 516 21.04 -18.42 -5.07
N TYR A 517 21.48 -17.22 -5.38
CA TYR A 517 22.79 -16.71 -4.97
C TYR A 517 22.69 -15.25 -4.58
N GLU A 518 23.44 -14.87 -3.56
CA GLU A 518 23.49 -13.52 -3.02
C GLU A 518 24.92 -13.17 -2.65
N LEU A 519 25.36 -11.98 -3.07
CA LEU A 519 26.54 -11.30 -2.57
C LEU A 519 26.09 -10.00 -1.92
N SER A 520 26.39 -9.80 -0.65
CA SER A 520 25.94 -8.65 0.10
C SER A 520 27.02 -8.08 1.03
N SER A 521 26.82 -6.83 1.39
CA SER A 521 27.52 -6.14 2.46
C SER A 521 26.49 -5.42 3.30
N LEU A 522 26.54 -5.57 4.63
CA LEU A 522 25.55 -5.05 5.55
C LEU A 522 26.22 -4.41 6.76
N TYR A 523 25.77 -3.20 7.10
CA TYR A 523 26.15 -2.47 8.30
C TYR A 523 24.94 -1.75 8.89
N TYR A 524 24.91 -1.63 10.21
CA TYR A 524 23.92 -0.84 10.95
C TYR A 524 24.62 0.26 11.75
N GLN A 525 24.36 1.54 11.38
CA GLN A 525 24.81 2.68 12.17
C GLN A 525 23.84 2.91 13.33
N PRO A 526 24.27 2.87 14.61
CA PRO A 526 23.41 3.27 15.71
C PRO A 526 22.94 4.72 15.55
N SER A 527 21.63 4.91 15.70
CA SER A 527 20.97 6.23 15.56
C SER A 527 20.29 6.69 16.85
N THR A 528 20.54 5.99 17.97
CA THR A 528 20.02 6.33 19.30
C THR A 528 21.13 6.12 20.33
N SER A 529 21.18 6.99 21.33
CA SER A 529 22.10 6.88 22.45
C SER A 529 21.84 5.60 23.27
N GLY A 530 22.91 4.91 23.71
CA GLY A 530 22.80 3.65 24.45
C GLY A 530 22.64 2.39 23.62
N VAL A 531 22.64 2.49 22.29
CA VAL A 531 22.69 1.35 21.36
C VAL A 531 24.15 1.08 20.98
N ASP A 532 24.59 -0.16 21.21
CA ASP A 532 25.94 -0.59 20.88
C ASP A 532 26.11 -0.77 19.35
N GLU A 533 27.35 -0.60 18.88
CA GLU A 533 27.72 -0.96 17.51
C GLU A 533 27.48 -2.45 17.29
N GLN A 534 27.06 -2.79 16.09
CA GLN A 534 26.82 -4.17 15.66
C GLN A 534 27.93 -4.60 14.71
N TYR A 535 28.09 -5.91 14.55
CA TYR A 535 28.97 -6.45 13.52
C TYR A 535 28.55 -5.98 12.13
N GLU A 536 29.54 -5.59 11.34
CA GLU A 536 29.42 -5.41 9.90
C GLU A 536 29.66 -6.78 9.21
N THR A 537 28.89 -7.09 8.19
CA THR A 537 29.11 -8.27 7.37
C THR A 537 29.64 -7.85 6.01
N VAL A 538 30.96 -7.98 5.78
CA VAL A 538 31.64 -7.39 4.62
C VAL A 538 32.79 -8.28 4.11
N PRO A 539 32.59 -9.07 3.03
CA PRO A 539 31.35 -9.40 2.33
C PRO A 539 30.63 -10.63 2.90
N SER A 540 29.41 -10.86 2.46
CA SER A 540 28.67 -12.11 2.65
C SER A 540 28.32 -12.69 1.28
N PHE A 541 28.67 -13.95 1.06
CA PHE A 541 28.22 -14.74 -0.09
C PHE A 541 27.34 -15.88 0.38
N LYS A 542 26.12 -16.00 -0.20
CA LYS A 542 25.17 -17.07 0.11
C LYS A 542 24.77 -17.77 -1.17
N PHE A 543 24.67 -19.08 -1.08
CA PHE A 543 24.22 -19.95 -2.15
C PHE A 543 23.18 -20.93 -1.62
N ASN A 544 22.06 -21.07 -2.35
CA ASN A 544 21.06 -22.08 -2.07
C ASN A 544 20.72 -22.82 -3.36
N TYR A 545 20.67 -24.14 -3.24
CA TYR A 545 20.18 -25.03 -4.28
C TYR A 545 18.96 -25.78 -3.78
N LYS A 546 17.95 -25.92 -4.62
CA LYS A 546 16.73 -26.68 -4.36
C LYS A 546 16.28 -27.33 -5.66
N ASN A 547 16.01 -28.66 -5.66
CA ASN A 547 15.32 -29.24 -6.79
C ASN A 547 13.84 -28.90 -6.81
N LYS A 548 13.22 -28.91 -7.99
CA LYS A 548 11.77 -28.70 -8.12
C LYS A 548 11.02 -29.96 -7.65
N SER A 549 9.83 -29.74 -7.10
CA SER A 549 9.01 -30.71 -6.38
C SER A 549 8.40 -31.87 -7.20
N ASN A 550 8.96 -32.23 -8.36
CA ASN A 550 8.47 -33.36 -9.16
C ASN A 550 9.15 -34.73 -8.83
N SER A 551 10.09 -34.72 -7.89
CA SER A 551 10.78 -35.92 -7.44
C SER A 551 10.25 -36.40 -6.08
N GLU A 552 10.38 -37.69 -5.80
CA GLU A 552 10.05 -38.28 -4.50
C GLU A 552 10.91 -37.69 -3.37
N PHE A 553 12.06 -37.07 -3.73
CA PHE A 553 13.00 -36.48 -2.79
C PHE A 553 13.26 -35.01 -3.16
N ASN A 554 13.20 -34.15 -2.15
CA ASN A 554 13.63 -32.78 -2.25
C ASN A 554 15.04 -32.63 -1.70
N TYR A 555 15.96 -32.18 -2.55
CA TYR A 555 17.34 -31.88 -2.16
C TYR A 555 17.49 -30.41 -1.93
N HIS A 556 18.15 -30.03 -0.84
CA HIS A 556 18.43 -28.65 -0.51
C HIS A 556 19.88 -28.53 -0.05
N ILE A 557 20.60 -27.55 -0.60
CA ILE A 557 21.95 -27.20 -0.17
C ILE A 557 21.95 -25.73 0.19
N LYS A 558 22.33 -25.40 1.42
CA LYS A 558 22.62 -24.05 1.87
C LYS A 558 24.11 -23.93 2.14
N ALA A 559 24.74 -22.91 1.56
CA ALA A 559 26.13 -22.59 1.80
C ALA A 559 26.30 -21.07 1.98
N SER A 560 27.17 -20.66 2.89
CA SER A 560 27.56 -19.26 3.02
C SER A 560 29.00 -19.07 3.42
N ILE A 561 29.54 -17.92 3.05
CA ILE A 561 30.82 -17.39 3.49
C ILE A 561 30.55 -15.95 3.93
N ASP A 562 30.67 -15.70 5.25
CA ASP A 562 30.31 -14.43 5.84
C ASP A 562 31.53 -13.88 6.60
N LYS A 563 32.08 -12.71 6.18
CA LYS A 563 33.13 -12.01 6.90
C LYS A 563 32.50 -10.97 7.81
N PHE A 564 32.88 -10.99 9.09
CA PHE A 564 32.39 -10.09 10.14
C PHE A 564 33.51 -9.19 10.61
N GLU A 565 33.26 -7.89 10.62
CA GLU A 565 34.12 -6.83 11.13
C GLU A 565 33.38 -6.01 12.18
N HIS A 566 34.10 -5.39 13.10
CA HIS A 566 33.52 -4.57 14.14
C HIS A 566 34.35 -3.31 14.36
N LYS A 567 33.73 -2.16 14.65
CA LYS A 567 34.47 -0.91 14.89
C LYS A 567 35.32 -0.92 16.15
N ASP A 568 34.93 -1.71 17.15
CA ASP A 568 35.74 -1.93 18.35
C ASP A 568 36.73 -3.07 18.12
N ASN A 569 38.00 -2.74 17.98
CA ASN A 569 39.07 -3.69 17.73
C ASN A 569 39.30 -4.69 18.88
N SER A 570 38.65 -4.53 20.03
CA SER A 570 38.72 -5.47 21.16
C SER A 570 37.76 -6.67 20.96
N VAL A 571 36.86 -6.59 20.01
CA VAL A 571 35.85 -7.60 19.71
C VAL A 571 36.40 -8.57 18.67
N VAL A 572 35.97 -9.83 18.75
CA VAL A 572 36.43 -10.91 17.84
C VAL A 572 35.89 -10.69 16.45
N GLU A 573 36.78 -10.68 15.45
CA GLU A 573 36.48 -10.56 14.03
C GLU A 573 36.88 -11.82 13.29
N GLY A 574 36.31 -12.06 12.12
CA GLY A 574 36.69 -13.21 11.29
C GLY A 574 35.66 -13.62 10.24
N THR A 575 35.95 -14.74 9.60
CA THR A 575 35.12 -15.32 8.53
C THR A 575 34.48 -16.62 9.00
N ARG A 576 33.18 -16.73 8.78
CA ARG A 576 32.41 -17.95 9.01
C ARG A 576 32.12 -18.65 7.69
N TYR A 577 32.26 -19.97 7.68
CA TYR A 577 31.90 -20.85 6.57
C TYR A 577 30.78 -21.77 6.99
N LEU A 578 29.72 -21.84 6.21
CA LEU A 578 28.58 -22.73 6.44
C LEU A 578 28.35 -23.61 5.20
N PHE A 579 28.13 -24.92 5.43
CA PHE A 579 27.67 -25.84 4.42
C PHE A 579 26.62 -26.78 5.01
N TYR A 580 25.41 -26.75 4.44
CA TYR A 580 24.26 -27.51 4.96
C TYR A 580 23.49 -28.18 3.83
N PRO A 581 23.90 -29.37 3.35
CA PRO A 581 23.08 -30.24 2.50
C PRO A 581 21.99 -30.92 3.33
N SER A 582 20.80 -31.05 2.77
CA SER A 582 19.68 -31.78 3.34
C SER A 582 18.80 -32.43 2.27
N ILE A 583 18.12 -33.50 2.67
CA ILE A 583 17.16 -34.25 1.86
C ILE A 583 15.84 -34.37 2.62
N GLU A 584 14.73 -34.14 1.95
CA GLU A 584 13.38 -34.31 2.44
C GLU A 584 12.59 -35.25 1.54
N MET A 585 11.69 -36.03 2.12
CA MET A 585 10.76 -36.88 1.39
C MET A 585 9.32 -36.56 1.80
N PRO A 586 8.65 -35.63 1.09
CA PRO A 586 7.26 -35.34 1.38
C PRO A 586 6.34 -36.47 0.97
N LEU A 587 5.69 -37.09 1.95
CA LEU A 587 4.65 -38.10 1.77
C LEU A 587 3.31 -37.37 1.95
N LEU A 588 2.56 -37.27 0.87
CA LEU A 588 1.32 -36.49 0.82
C LEU A 588 0.12 -37.43 0.57
N SER A 589 -0.99 -37.13 1.23
CA SER A 589 -2.30 -37.74 1.00
C SER A 589 -3.39 -36.72 1.29
N ASP A 590 -4.62 -36.97 0.89
CA ASP A 590 -5.74 -36.03 1.02
C ASP A 590 -6.01 -35.59 2.48
N GLY A 591 -5.75 -36.48 3.45
CA GLY A 591 -6.02 -36.16 4.87
C GLY A 591 -4.78 -36.02 5.75
N TRP A 592 -3.58 -36.18 5.22
CA TRP A 592 -2.34 -36.08 6.00
C TRP A 592 -1.11 -35.81 5.13
N GLU A 593 -0.11 -35.21 5.75
CA GLU A 593 1.25 -35.10 5.22
C GLU A 593 2.26 -35.57 6.27
N VAL A 594 3.33 -36.23 5.81
CA VAL A 594 4.47 -36.57 6.65
C VAL A 594 5.74 -36.30 5.85
N THR A 595 6.61 -35.47 6.36
CA THR A 595 7.85 -35.06 5.71
C THR A 595 9.05 -35.38 6.61
N PRO A 596 9.69 -36.56 6.45
CA PRO A 596 11.00 -36.78 7.01
C PRO A 596 12.05 -35.93 6.33
N LYS A 597 12.99 -35.42 7.11
CA LYS A 597 14.16 -34.66 6.66
C LYS A 597 15.41 -35.13 7.35
N PHE A 598 16.51 -35.20 6.59
CA PHE A 598 17.85 -35.42 7.10
C PHE A 598 18.82 -34.43 6.48
N GLY A 599 19.70 -33.85 7.28
CA GLY A 599 20.74 -32.93 6.83
C GLY A 599 22.02 -33.04 7.65
N ILE A 600 23.11 -32.59 7.08
CA ILE A 600 24.42 -32.49 7.73
C ILE A 600 24.85 -31.03 7.67
N ARG A 601 24.94 -30.39 8.84
CA ARG A 601 25.37 -29.02 8.94
C ARG A 601 26.80 -28.94 9.41
N HIS A 602 27.66 -28.33 8.59
CA HIS A 602 29.05 -28.04 8.91
C HIS A 602 29.26 -26.53 9.00
N ILE A 603 29.89 -26.08 10.08
CA ILE A 603 30.31 -24.70 10.30
C ILE A 603 31.78 -24.67 10.71
N ASP A 604 32.51 -23.70 10.17
CA ASP A 604 33.91 -23.44 10.47
C ASP A 604 34.18 -21.93 10.55
N TYR A 605 35.26 -21.56 11.22
CA TYR A 605 35.65 -20.17 11.44
C TYR A 605 37.13 -19.95 11.18
N SER A 606 37.46 -18.84 10.54
CA SER A 606 38.80 -18.26 10.48
C SER A 606 38.75 -16.90 11.18
N LEU A 607 39.32 -16.82 12.40
CA LEU A 607 39.30 -15.60 13.20
C LEU A 607 40.57 -14.78 12.99
N ASP A 608 40.42 -13.46 12.90
CA ASP A 608 41.50 -12.55 12.61
C ASP A 608 42.32 -12.23 13.90
N ASN A 609 41.68 -12.27 15.06
CA ASN A 609 42.28 -12.03 16.38
C ASN A 609 42.26 -13.32 17.23
N ASN A 610 43.40 -13.91 17.46
CA ASN A 610 43.60 -15.21 18.12
C ASN A 610 43.31 -15.24 19.66
N THR A 611 42.31 -14.56 20.11
CA THR A 611 41.92 -14.56 21.55
C THR A 611 40.99 -15.74 21.89
N VAL A 612 40.41 -16.38 20.88
CA VAL A 612 39.44 -17.47 21.00
C VAL A 612 39.83 -18.59 20.04
N ASP A 613 39.74 -19.87 20.49
CA ASP A 613 39.94 -21.05 19.66
C ASP A 613 38.58 -21.58 19.21
N PRO A 614 38.08 -21.16 18.03
CA PRO A 614 36.76 -21.59 17.54
C PRO A 614 36.81 -23.07 17.18
N LYS A 615 35.69 -23.76 17.40
CA LYS A 615 35.56 -25.17 17.06
C LYS A 615 34.75 -25.35 15.80
N SER A 616 35.41 -25.88 14.78
CA SER A 616 34.71 -26.44 13.62
C SER A 616 33.71 -27.49 14.11
N LYS A 617 32.48 -27.43 13.54
CA LYS A 617 31.41 -28.29 13.99
C LYS A 617 30.64 -28.92 12.82
N THR A 618 30.61 -30.23 12.81
CA THR A 618 29.71 -31.01 11.94
C THR A 618 28.60 -31.61 12.81
N THR A 619 27.33 -31.32 12.44
CA THR A 619 26.17 -31.75 13.19
C THR A 619 25.14 -32.38 12.26
N ALA A 620 24.62 -33.54 12.62
CA ALA A 620 23.48 -34.12 11.93
C ALA A 620 22.18 -33.44 12.40
N VAL A 621 21.26 -33.23 11.48
CA VAL A 621 19.91 -32.72 11.76
C VAL A 621 18.92 -33.68 11.18
N ALA A 622 18.10 -34.29 12.01
CA ALA A 622 17.06 -35.23 11.57
C ALA A 622 15.71 -34.75 12.10
N SER A 623 14.70 -34.73 11.25
CA SER A 623 13.37 -34.34 11.66
C SER A 623 12.27 -35.08 10.92
N ILE A 624 11.09 -35.16 11.53
CA ILE A 624 9.88 -35.67 10.90
C ILE A 624 8.77 -34.68 11.24
N ARG A 625 8.18 -34.08 10.21
CA ARG A 625 6.99 -33.23 10.35
C ARG A 625 5.79 -34.04 9.88
N GLY A 626 4.76 -34.12 10.73
CA GLY A 626 3.49 -34.71 10.40
C GLY A 626 2.35 -33.71 10.62
N LYS A 627 1.37 -33.70 9.74
CA LYS A 627 0.18 -32.91 9.85
C LYS A 627 -1.03 -33.73 9.40
N LEU A 628 -2.14 -33.60 10.12
CA LEU A 628 -3.43 -34.18 9.76
C LEU A 628 -4.41 -33.08 9.42
N TYR A 629 -5.33 -33.36 8.52
CA TYR A 629 -6.38 -32.45 8.08
C TYR A 629 -7.74 -33.09 8.35
N PHE A 630 -8.55 -32.46 9.19
CA PHE A 630 -9.94 -32.83 9.44
C PHE A 630 -10.83 -31.67 9.09
N ASP A 631 -11.74 -31.86 8.17
CA ASP A 631 -12.64 -30.83 7.70
C ASP A 631 -14.10 -31.24 7.87
N LYS A 632 -14.95 -30.27 8.19
CA LYS A 632 -16.37 -30.46 8.33
C LYS A 632 -17.14 -29.25 7.86
N PHE A 633 -18.06 -29.45 6.94
CA PHE A 633 -19.02 -28.43 6.54
C PHE A 633 -20.24 -28.42 7.47
N VAL A 634 -20.62 -27.24 7.98
CA VAL A 634 -21.83 -27.02 8.77
C VAL A 634 -22.52 -25.75 8.28
N GLY A 635 -23.57 -25.89 7.51
CA GLY A 635 -24.21 -24.77 6.83
C GLY A 635 -23.27 -24.17 5.79
N ASN A 636 -23.03 -22.88 5.84
CA ASN A 636 -22.14 -22.13 4.97
C ASN A 636 -20.74 -21.93 5.57
N LYS A 637 -20.31 -22.84 6.47
CA LYS A 637 -19.02 -22.71 7.16
C LYS A 637 -18.23 -24.00 7.07
N LEU A 638 -16.93 -23.85 6.74
CA LEU A 638 -15.94 -24.91 6.81
C LEU A 638 -15.23 -24.83 8.16
N TYR A 639 -15.29 -25.90 8.91
CA TYR A 639 -14.54 -26.11 10.17
C TYR A 639 -13.37 -27.02 9.87
N THR A 640 -12.13 -26.57 10.17
CA THR A 640 -10.93 -27.39 10.03
C THR A 640 -10.31 -27.66 11.37
N LEU A 641 -9.73 -28.84 11.56
CA LEU A 641 -8.90 -29.19 12.69
C LEU A 641 -7.60 -29.81 12.19
N GLU A 642 -6.48 -29.18 12.52
CA GLU A 642 -5.17 -29.48 11.96
C GLU A 642 -4.17 -29.82 13.08
N PRO A 643 -4.14 -31.06 13.59
CA PRO A 643 -3.08 -31.52 14.48
C PRO A 643 -1.76 -31.61 13.73
N GLN A 644 -0.70 -31.09 14.33
CA GLN A 644 0.64 -31.11 13.78
C GLN A 644 1.65 -31.59 14.83
N ALA A 645 2.55 -32.47 14.43
CA ALA A 645 3.68 -32.93 15.22
C ALA A 645 4.97 -32.71 14.47
N TYR A 646 6.00 -32.22 15.15
CA TYR A 646 7.33 -32.02 14.60
C TYR A 646 8.38 -32.63 15.55
N LEU A 647 8.90 -33.79 15.15
CA LEU A 647 9.98 -34.47 15.84
C LEU A 647 11.31 -33.93 15.34
N LEU A 648 12.20 -33.54 16.23
CA LEU A 648 13.51 -33.00 15.92
C LEU A 648 14.60 -33.67 16.75
N TYR A 649 15.64 -34.12 16.09
CA TYR A 649 16.84 -34.64 16.69
C TYR A 649 18.08 -33.90 16.16
N ILE A 650 18.85 -33.31 17.06
CA ILE A 650 20.13 -32.66 16.82
C ILE A 650 21.04 -33.04 17.99
N PRO A 651 22.17 -33.80 17.77
CA PRO A 651 23.03 -34.22 18.88
C PRO A 651 23.72 -33.01 19.54
N VAL A 652 23.96 -33.16 20.84
CA VAL A 652 24.74 -32.21 21.61
C VAL A 652 26.12 -32.01 20.99
N GLY A 653 26.58 -30.78 20.98
CA GLY A 653 27.92 -30.48 20.54
C GLY A 653 28.47 -29.22 21.16
N ASN A 654 29.73 -29.33 21.62
CA ASN A 654 30.41 -28.19 22.20
C ASN A 654 30.56 -27.06 21.15
N GLN A 655 29.97 -25.90 21.44
CA GLN A 655 30.04 -24.64 20.68
C GLN A 655 30.58 -23.50 21.57
N ASP A 656 31.09 -23.85 22.75
CA ASP A 656 31.73 -22.90 23.66
C ASP A 656 32.96 -22.29 22.98
N GLY A 657 33.11 -20.99 23.12
CA GLY A 657 34.20 -20.25 22.47
C GLY A 657 33.95 -19.88 20.99
N ASN A 658 32.90 -20.39 20.32
CA ASN A 658 32.54 -19.88 19.01
C ASN A 658 31.99 -18.45 19.15
N PRO A 659 32.30 -17.54 18.22
CA PRO A 659 31.80 -16.17 18.29
C PRO A 659 30.27 -16.12 18.15
N LEU A 660 29.68 -14.98 18.50
CA LEU A 660 28.28 -14.65 18.27
C LEU A 660 28.23 -13.42 17.38
N PHE A 661 28.34 -13.61 16.09
CA PHE A 661 28.36 -12.53 15.12
C PHE A 661 26.96 -11.97 14.83
N ASP A 662 26.05 -12.88 14.39
CA ASP A 662 24.69 -12.53 13.97
C ASP A 662 23.62 -13.35 14.71
N THR A 663 24.01 -14.04 15.76
CA THR A 663 23.14 -15.02 16.42
C THR A 663 22.38 -14.41 17.59
N GLY A 664 21.08 -14.56 17.57
CA GLY A 664 20.16 -14.16 18.62
C GLY A 664 19.09 -15.24 18.87
N LEU A 665 18.36 -15.10 19.97
CA LEU A 665 17.27 -16.03 20.31
C LEU A 665 16.00 -15.67 19.56
N LYS A 666 15.39 -16.64 18.86
CA LYS A 666 14.07 -16.48 18.23
C LYS A 666 12.99 -16.33 19.30
N GLU A 667 11.99 -15.51 19.02
CA GLU A 667 10.76 -15.55 19.80
C GLU A 667 10.15 -16.96 19.79
N PHE A 668 9.65 -17.40 20.93
CA PHE A 668 9.17 -18.77 21.11
C PHE A 668 8.10 -19.18 20.09
N LYS A 669 7.20 -18.27 19.71
CA LYS A 669 6.16 -18.54 18.70
C LYS A 669 6.73 -18.95 17.33
N TYR A 670 7.92 -18.45 16.97
CA TYR A 670 8.59 -18.80 15.71
C TYR A 670 9.49 -20.02 15.82
N SER A 671 9.89 -20.39 17.04
CA SER A 671 10.75 -21.54 17.28
C SER A 671 10.00 -22.86 17.47
N LEU A 672 8.69 -22.83 17.68
CA LEU A 672 7.85 -24.02 17.97
C LEU A 672 8.02 -25.14 16.93
N LEU A 673 8.08 -24.81 15.64
CA LEU A 673 8.18 -25.74 14.53
C LEU A 673 9.45 -25.49 13.69
N SER A 674 10.49 -24.88 14.25
CA SER A 674 11.74 -24.59 13.56
C SER A 674 12.86 -25.55 13.98
N GLU A 675 13.80 -25.81 13.06
CA GLU A 675 14.99 -26.64 13.35
C GLU A 675 15.91 -25.99 14.38
N ASN A 676 16.03 -24.66 14.35
CA ASN A 676 16.93 -23.92 15.22
C ASN A 676 16.16 -22.87 15.99
N LYS A 677 16.35 -22.81 17.33
CA LYS A 677 15.78 -21.77 18.18
C LYS A 677 16.50 -20.42 18.09
N PHE A 678 17.64 -20.40 17.40
CA PHE A 678 18.44 -19.18 17.20
C PHE A 678 18.22 -18.58 15.82
N TYR A 679 18.30 -17.25 15.73
CA TYR A 679 18.59 -16.54 14.48
C TYR A 679 20.09 -16.66 14.19
N GLY A 680 20.50 -16.32 13.00
CA GLY A 680 21.90 -16.45 12.58
C GLY A 680 22.36 -17.90 12.47
N GLU A 681 23.67 -18.09 12.34
CA GLU A 681 24.25 -19.41 12.07
C GLU A 681 25.31 -19.83 13.09
N ASP A 682 25.71 -18.98 14.05
CA ASP A 682 26.79 -19.29 14.97
C ASP A 682 26.42 -20.36 16.00
N ARG A 683 25.12 -20.49 16.27
CA ARG A 683 24.62 -21.51 17.21
C ARG A 683 23.57 -22.37 16.55
N ILE A 684 23.62 -23.65 16.78
CA ILE A 684 22.53 -24.61 16.56
C ILE A 684 22.21 -25.28 17.88
N ASN A 685 20.95 -25.30 18.25
CA ASN A 685 20.51 -25.96 19.47
C ASN A 685 20.68 -27.46 19.36
N ASP A 686 21.02 -28.11 20.49
CA ASP A 686 20.78 -29.50 20.69
C ASP A 686 19.27 -29.76 20.80
N ALA A 687 18.79 -30.85 20.23
CA ALA A 687 17.37 -31.19 20.25
C ALA A 687 17.16 -32.70 20.27
N LYS A 688 16.37 -33.12 21.23
CA LYS A 688 15.71 -34.42 21.30
C LYS A 688 14.30 -34.14 21.79
N GLN A 689 13.42 -33.73 20.84
CA GLN A 689 12.17 -33.10 21.20
C GLN A 689 11.06 -33.39 20.20
N ILE A 690 9.82 -33.24 20.64
CA ILE A 690 8.64 -33.19 19.82
C ILE A 690 7.87 -31.90 20.07
N SER A 691 7.55 -31.19 19.00
CA SER A 691 6.62 -30.06 19.05
C SER A 691 5.24 -30.56 18.66
N LEU A 692 4.26 -30.24 19.47
CA LEU A 692 2.85 -30.54 19.21
C LEU A 692 2.10 -29.22 19.02
N ALA A 693 1.30 -29.15 17.97
CA ALA A 693 0.43 -28.00 17.70
C ALA A 693 -0.94 -28.49 17.23
N LEU A 694 -1.97 -27.77 17.60
CA LEU A 694 -3.35 -27.98 17.16
C LEU A 694 -3.90 -26.64 16.67
N THR A 695 -4.28 -26.59 15.39
CA THR A 695 -4.92 -25.41 14.80
C THR A 695 -6.35 -25.76 14.44
N HIS A 696 -7.27 -24.87 14.80
CA HIS A 696 -8.67 -24.93 14.43
C HIS A 696 -9.05 -23.65 13.69
N ARG A 697 -9.78 -23.79 12.54
CA ARG A 697 -10.25 -22.67 11.74
C ARG A 697 -11.73 -22.79 11.48
N ILE A 698 -12.38 -21.66 11.31
CA ILE A 698 -13.75 -21.53 10.82
C ILE A 698 -13.70 -20.55 9.65
N ILE A 699 -14.04 -21.02 8.46
CA ILE A 699 -13.99 -20.27 7.22
C ILE A 699 -15.42 -20.15 6.69
N ASP A 700 -15.82 -18.97 6.27
CA ASP A 700 -17.08 -18.77 5.54
C ASP A 700 -16.89 -19.19 4.09
N GLU A 701 -17.66 -20.18 3.64
CA GLU A 701 -17.52 -20.76 2.29
C GLU A 701 -17.86 -19.76 1.18
N SER A 702 -18.81 -18.84 1.44
CA SER A 702 -19.29 -17.90 0.41
C SER A 702 -18.32 -16.78 0.13
N SER A 703 -17.61 -16.30 1.14
CA SER A 703 -16.65 -15.20 1.03
C SER A 703 -15.20 -15.66 1.04
N GLY A 704 -14.92 -16.89 1.53
CA GLY A 704 -13.56 -17.36 1.81
C GLY A 704 -12.94 -16.72 3.06
N ASP A 705 -13.70 -15.95 3.81
CA ASP A 705 -13.22 -15.23 4.99
C ASP A 705 -12.96 -16.17 6.17
N GLU A 706 -11.79 -16.04 6.78
CA GLU A 706 -11.46 -16.72 8.02
C GLU A 706 -12.13 -16.01 9.21
N LEU A 707 -13.17 -16.65 9.77
CA LEU A 707 -13.94 -16.11 10.89
C LEU A 707 -13.27 -16.36 12.23
N PHE A 708 -12.55 -17.46 12.34
CA PHE A 708 -11.84 -17.86 13.55
C PHE A 708 -10.61 -18.68 13.20
N THR A 709 -9.49 -18.38 13.85
CA THR A 709 -8.30 -19.24 13.88
C THR A 709 -7.81 -19.31 15.31
N GLY A 710 -7.65 -20.53 15.81
CA GLY A 710 -7.05 -20.80 17.11
C GLY A 710 -5.94 -21.82 17.00
N THR A 711 -4.77 -21.53 17.54
CA THR A 711 -3.63 -22.46 17.59
C THR A 711 -3.13 -22.56 19.02
N ILE A 712 -2.94 -23.78 19.48
CA ILE A 712 -2.25 -24.08 20.75
C ILE A 712 -1.07 -24.99 20.45
N GLY A 713 0.06 -24.79 21.14
CA GLY A 713 1.22 -25.63 20.92
C GLY A 713 2.21 -25.63 22.09
N GLN A 714 3.00 -26.71 22.15
CA GLN A 714 4.03 -26.90 23.15
C GLN A 714 5.15 -27.82 22.63
N LEU A 715 6.37 -27.63 23.11
CA LEU A 715 7.47 -28.56 22.93
C LEU A 715 7.60 -29.46 24.17
N ILE A 716 7.82 -30.74 23.92
CA ILE A 716 8.17 -31.73 24.93
C ILE A 716 9.60 -32.14 24.67
N TYR A 717 10.45 -32.10 25.68
CA TYR A 717 11.86 -32.42 25.60
C TYR A 717 12.09 -33.81 26.19
N PHE A 718 12.90 -34.59 25.51
CA PHE A 718 13.28 -35.95 25.95
C PHE A 718 14.67 -35.99 26.57
N ASP A 719 15.37 -34.83 26.58
CA ASP A 719 16.70 -34.71 27.13
C ASP A 719 16.96 -33.29 27.63
N ASP A 720 17.96 -33.11 28.48
CA ASP A 720 18.46 -31.78 28.86
C ASP A 720 18.99 -31.02 27.65
N ARG A 721 18.99 -29.70 27.71
CA ARG A 721 19.50 -28.82 26.67
C ARG A 721 20.75 -28.12 27.17
N ASP A 722 21.87 -28.38 26.49
CA ASP A 722 23.18 -27.89 26.85
C ASP A 722 23.60 -26.63 26.08
N VAL A 723 23.01 -26.36 24.89
CA VAL A 723 23.39 -25.24 24.04
C VAL A 723 22.56 -24.00 24.35
N HIS A 724 23.22 -22.96 24.81
CA HIS A 724 22.65 -21.65 25.16
C HIS A 724 23.35 -20.53 24.40
N LEU A 725 22.76 -19.32 24.42
CA LEU A 725 23.33 -18.16 23.74
C LEU A 725 24.53 -17.61 24.51
N THR A 726 24.36 -17.33 25.79
CA THR A 726 25.36 -16.65 26.65
C THR A 726 25.63 -17.30 28.00
N ASP A 727 24.84 -18.32 28.36
CA ASP A 727 24.89 -18.94 29.67
C ASP A 727 25.09 -20.47 29.54
N ASN A 728 26.02 -21.02 30.28
CA ASN A 728 26.40 -22.44 30.26
C ASN A 728 25.53 -23.30 31.19
N THR A 729 24.41 -22.77 31.69
CA THR A 729 23.51 -23.52 32.57
C THR A 729 22.61 -24.44 31.75
N LYS A 730 22.65 -25.72 32.11
CA LYS A 730 21.74 -26.73 31.51
C LYS A 730 20.28 -26.39 31.80
N SER A 731 19.43 -26.57 30.84
CA SER A 731 18.01 -26.47 31.02
C SER A 731 17.36 -27.85 31.19
N HIS A 732 16.83 -28.11 32.38
CA HIS A 732 16.29 -29.41 32.81
C HIS A 732 14.77 -29.53 32.70
N SER A 733 14.05 -28.57 32.10
CA SER A 733 12.59 -28.67 32.02
C SER A 733 12.14 -29.67 30.95
N ASP A 734 11.20 -30.56 31.29
CA ASP A 734 10.68 -31.59 30.36
C ASP A 734 9.76 -31.00 29.27
N ALA A 735 9.29 -29.81 29.43
CA ALA A 735 8.42 -29.14 28.46
C ALA A 735 8.66 -27.63 28.40
N SER A 736 8.36 -27.05 27.26
CA SER A 736 8.37 -25.59 27.08
C SER A 736 7.17 -24.89 27.70
N ASN A 737 7.15 -23.58 27.62
CA ASN A 737 5.93 -22.84 27.82
C ASN A 737 4.86 -23.28 26.81
N ILE A 738 3.58 -23.10 27.15
CA ILE A 738 2.46 -23.31 26.24
C ILE A 738 2.23 -22.00 25.49
N ILE A 739 2.09 -22.09 24.17
CA ILE A 739 1.69 -20.98 23.32
C ILE A 739 0.24 -21.14 22.91
N GLY A 740 -0.52 -20.06 23.03
CA GLY A 740 -1.89 -19.97 22.52
C GLY A 740 -2.01 -18.73 21.62
N LEU A 741 -2.53 -18.91 20.43
CA LEU A 741 -2.82 -17.82 19.50
C LEU A 741 -4.27 -17.96 19.05
N MET A 742 -5.02 -16.90 19.08
CA MET A 742 -6.41 -16.85 18.62
C MET A 742 -6.66 -15.56 17.87
N THR A 743 -7.30 -15.67 16.72
CA THR A 743 -7.84 -14.53 15.98
C THR A 743 -9.29 -14.86 15.64
N THR A 744 -10.18 -13.94 15.90
CA THR A 744 -11.60 -14.10 15.58
C THR A 744 -12.17 -12.80 15.02
N ARG A 745 -12.98 -12.94 13.99
CA ARG A 745 -13.81 -11.85 13.46
C ARG A 745 -15.11 -11.84 14.23
N LEU A 746 -15.32 -10.81 15.06
CA LEU A 746 -16.52 -10.66 15.89
C LEU A 746 -17.72 -10.15 15.07
N SER A 747 -17.42 -9.32 14.06
CA SER A 747 -18.39 -8.83 13.08
C SER A 747 -17.66 -8.51 11.77
N SER A 748 -18.38 -8.09 10.72
CA SER A 748 -17.78 -7.58 9.47
C SER A 748 -16.80 -6.42 9.72
N SER A 749 -17.00 -5.67 10.80
CA SER A 749 -16.23 -4.48 11.14
C SER A 749 -15.28 -4.66 12.33
N SER A 750 -15.24 -5.84 12.96
CA SER A 750 -14.43 -5.99 14.18
C SER A 750 -13.72 -7.33 14.28
N SER A 751 -12.50 -7.30 14.79
CA SER A 751 -11.69 -8.48 15.04
C SER A 751 -10.99 -8.41 16.39
N LEU A 752 -10.74 -9.58 16.97
CA LEU A 752 -10.01 -9.76 18.21
C LEU A 752 -8.91 -10.79 18.01
N SER A 753 -7.67 -10.42 18.37
CA SER A 753 -6.52 -11.33 18.38
C SER A 753 -5.95 -11.43 19.78
N ILE A 754 -5.71 -12.64 20.26
CA ILE A 754 -5.10 -12.91 21.54
C ILE A 754 -3.91 -13.84 21.34
N GLY A 755 -2.75 -13.44 21.86
CA GLY A 755 -1.56 -14.27 21.91
C GLY A 755 -1.10 -14.40 23.37
N SER A 756 -0.81 -15.62 23.81
CA SER A 756 -0.33 -15.89 25.16
C SER A 756 0.80 -16.91 25.14
N VAL A 757 1.82 -16.65 25.93
CA VAL A 757 2.87 -17.63 26.28
C VAL A 757 2.79 -17.84 27.78
N TRP A 758 2.40 -19.03 28.21
CA TRP A 758 2.18 -19.35 29.60
C TRP A 758 3.15 -20.44 30.06
N ASN A 759 3.76 -20.20 31.21
CA ASN A 759 4.68 -21.16 31.84
C ASN A 759 3.90 -22.10 32.77
N PRO A 760 3.71 -23.38 32.41
CA PRO A 760 2.94 -24.32 33.18
C PRO A 760 3.67 -24.72 34.48
N HIS A 761 5.03 -24.69 34.54
CA HIS A 761 5.81 -25.07 35.73
C HIS A 761 5.77 -24.00 36.82
N LYS A 762 5.62 -22.73 36.45
CA LYS A 762 5.60 -21.59 37.37
C LYS A 762 4.21 -20.98 37.53
N GLY A 763 3.20 -21.43 36.77
CA GLY A 763 1.82 -21.01 36.87
C GLY A 763 1.54 -19.56 36.50
N HIS A 764 2.33 -18.95 35.63
CA HIS A 764 2.16 -17.54 35.23
C HIS A 764 2.41 -17.29 33.75
N GLY A 765 1.80 -16.21 33.24
CA GLY A 765 2.05 -15.70 31.89
C GLY A 765 3.46 -15.14 31.75
N MET A 766 4.11 -15.47 30.63
CA MET A 766 5.40 -14.90 30.24
C MET A 766 5.22 -13.73 29.29
N ARG A 767 4.25 -13.86 28.38
CA ARG A 767 3.92 -12.84 27.39
C ARG A 767 2.43 -12.93 27.05
N ASN A 768 1.76 -11.80 27.05
CA ASN A 768 0.37 -11.70 26.62
C ASN A 768 0.24 -10.52 25.65
N ASN A 769 -0.54 -10.72 24.61
CA ASN A 769 -0.89 -9.70 23.65
C ASN A 769 -2.39 -9.83 23.36
N ILE A 770 -3.13 -8.76 23.54
CA ILE A 770 -4.55 -8.66 23.20
C ILE A 770 -4.70 -7.49 22.25
N ARG A 771 -5.28 -7.75 21.08
CA ARG A 771 -5.49 -6.74 20.04
C ARG A 771 -6.95 -6.76 19.63
N TYR A 772 -7.59 -5.64 19.74
CA TYR A 772 -8.93 -5.41 19.22
C TYR A 772 -8.88 -4.37 18.13
N ARG A 773 -9.55 -4.62 17.01
CA ARG A 773 -9.70 -3.71 15.88
C ARG A 773 -11.17 -3.56 15.55
N TYR A 774 -11.62 -2.33 15.42
CA TYR A 774 -12.93 -1.99 14.91
C TYR A 774 -12.76 -0.96 13.80
N ASN A 775 -13.30 -1.24 12.61
CA ASN A 775 -13.34 -0.32 11.49
C ASN A 775 -14.69 -0.46 10.78
N ASN A 776 -15.51 0.57 10.89
CA ASN A 776 -16.79 0.74 10.20
C ASN A 776 -16.81 2.10 9.49
N SER A 777 -15.72 2.43 8.82
CA SER A 777 -15.58 3.66 8.05
C SER A 777 -16.30 3.54 6.71
N SER A 778 -16.80 4.67 6.23
CA SER A 778 -17.39 4.86 4.90
C SER A 778 -16.71 6.05 4.23
N SER A 779 -16.98 6.28 2.96
CA SER A 779 -16.42 7.42 2.20
C SER A 779 -16.65 8.80 2.85
N SER A 780 -17.69 8.94 3.68
CA SER A 780 -18.04 10.19 4.33
C SER A 780 -17.83 10.21 5.85
N MET A 781 -17.56 9.07 6.50
CA MET A 781 -17.43 8.99 7.96
C MET A 781 -16.40 7.95 8.39
N ASN A 782 -15.41 8.35 9.16
CA ASN A 782 -14.44 7.48 9.80
C ASN A 782 -14.93 7.03 11.19
N LYS A 783 -15.06 5.72 11.37
CA LYS A 783 -15.40 5.10 12.66
C LYS A 783 -14.47 3.93 12.90
N LEU A 784 -13.32 4.20 13.44
CA LEU A 784 -12.33 3.19 13.77
C LEU A 784 -11.86 3.31 15.21
N PHE A 785 -11.60 2.16 15.82
CA PHE A 785 -11.06 2.08 17.17
C PHE A 785 -10.10 0.87 17.26
N ASN A 786 -8.93 1.11 17.80
CA ASN A 786 -7.89 0.13 18.03
C ASN A 786 -7.55 0.08 19.51
N ALA A 787 -7.38 -1.12 20.05
CA ALA A 787 -6.88 -1.32 21.39
C ALA A 787 -5.86 -2.48 21.38
N ASP A 788 -4.64 -2.19 21.76
CA ASP A 788 -3.56 -3.15 21.91
C ASP A 788 -3.08 -3.15 23.35
N TYR A 789 -3.08 -4.30 23.98
CA TYR A 789 -2.47 -4.54 25.28
C TYR A 789 -1.32 -5.53 25.12
N ARG A 790 -0.17 -5.20 25.66
CA ARG A 790 1.03 -6.01 25.61
C ARG A 790 1.64 -6.15 27.00
N TYR A 791 1.90 -7.38 27.38
CA TYR A 791 2.61 -7.71 28.61
C TYR A 791 3.77 -8.62 28.32
N PHE A 792 4.94 -8.30 28.80
CA PHE A 792 6.13 -9.11 28.73
C PHE A 792 6.84 -9.13 30.08
N ARG A 793 6.85 -10.30 30.68
CA ARG A 793 7.36 -10.47 32.03
C ARG A 793 8.83 -10.07 32.17
N GLY A 794 9.11 -9.15 33.07
CA GLY A 794 10.47 -8.62 33.33
C GLY A 794 10.94 -7.53 32.34
N SER A 795 10.14 -7.22 31.30
CA SER A 795 10.50 -6.20 30.31
C SER A 795 9.50 -5.05 30.23
N GLY A 796 8.21 -5.31 30.38
CA GLY A 796 7.23 -4.22 30.37
C GLY A 796 5.79 -4.65 30.20
N GLU A 797 4.92 -3.70 30.43
CA GLU A 797 3.48 -3.76 30.23
C GLU A 797 3.04 -2.46 29.57
N GLU A 798 2.23 -2.53 28.50
CA GLU A 798 1.91 -1.40 27.68
C GLU A 798 0.48 -1.50 27.13
N ILE A 799 -0.20 -0.37 27.05
CA ILE A 799 -1.49 -0.21 26.38
C ILE A 799 -1.37 0.85 25.29
N ASP A 800 -1.90 0.54 24.09
CA ASP A 800 -2.01 1.47 22.96
C ASP A 800 -3.49 1.52 22.54
N LEU A 801 -4.11 2.68 22.70
CA LEU A 801 -5.48 2.96 22.28
C LEU A 801 -5.41 4.00 21.18
N SER A 802 -6.08 3.77 20.06
CA SER A 802 -6.16 4.77 19.01
C SER A 802 -7.46 4.66 18.23
N GLY A 803 -7.89 5.77 17.64
CA GLY A 803 -9.10 5.77 16.86
C GLY A 803 -9.46 7.11 16.26
N VAL A 804 -10.46 7.06 15.40
CA VAL A 804 -11.11 8.21 14.79
C VAL A 804 -12.61 8.00 14.87
N TYR A 805 -13.32 9.04 15.25
CA TYR A 805 -14.77 9.02 15.32
C TYR A 805 -15.38 10.25 14.68
N SER A 806 -16.04 10.05 13.55
CA SER A 806 -16.84 11.09 12.91
C SER A 806 -18.21 11.21 13.59
N PHE A 807 -18.50 12.39 14.13
CA PHE A 807 -19.81 12.72 14.71
C PHE A 807 -20.86 12.91 13.61
N ASN A 808 -20.43 13.52 12.52
CA ASN A 808 -21.20 13.73 11.31
C ASN A 808 -20.22 13.77 10.11
N THR A 809 -20.70 14.13 8.95
CA THR A 809 -19.90 14.24 7.71
C THR A 809 -18.85 15.35 7.75
N HIS A 810 -18.93 16.28 8.70
CA HIS A 810 -18.00 17.41 8.80
C HIS A 810 -16.98 17.28 9.92
N PHE A 811 -17.34 16.72 11.06
CA PHE A 811 -16.51 16.74 12.25
C PHE A 811 -16.07 15.35 12.67
N SER A 812 -14.78 15.18 12.81
CA SER A 812 -14.15 13.98 13.36
C SER A 812 -13.22 14.34 14.51
N ILE A 813 -13.20 13.51 15.53
CA ILE A 813 -12.19 13.53 16.58
C ILE A 813 -11.20 12.40 16.36
N ILE A 814 -9.93 12.71 16.56
CA ILE A 814 -8.81 11.79 16.42
C ILE A 814 -8.19 11.63 17.80
N GLY A 815 -7.90 10.39 18.19
CA GLY A 815 -7.28 10.10 19.48
C GLY A 815 -6.26 8.98 19.40
N LYS A 816 -5.18 9.14 20.15
CA LYS A 816 -4.20 8.08 20.45
C LYS A 816 -3.71 8.24 21.87
N TYR A 817 -3.54 7.13 22.56
CA TYR A 817 -2.98 7.06 23.90
C TYR A 817 -2.14 5.80 24.03
N ASN A 818 -0.82 5.95 24.11
CA ASN A 818 0.13 4.88 24.32
C ASN A 818 0.86 5.09 25.64
N TYR A 819 0.66 4.14 26.57
CA TYR A 819 1.13 4.24 27.93
C TYR A 819 1.86 2.95 28.37
N SER A 820 2.99 3.09 29.06
CA SER A 820 3.78 1.99 29.63
C SER A 820 3.59 1.93 31.15
N PHE A 821 3.21 0.77 31.71
CA PHE A 821 3.09 0.53 33.14
C PHE A 821 4.40 0.05 33.79
N SER A 822 5.51 0.09 33.05
CA SER A 822 6.80 -0.50 33.50
C SER A 822 7.56 0.44 34.41
N ASN A 823 7.63 0.11 35.69
CA ASN A 823 8.46 0.83 36.69
C ASN A 823 9.98 0.66 36.54
N ASN A 824 10.45 -0.02 35.50
CA ASN A 824 11.89 -0.30 35.31
C ASN A 824 12.65 0.79 34.52
N ARG A 825 11.95 1.79 34.02
CA ARG A 825 12.57 2.96 33.40
C ARG A 825 12.92 3.95 34.52
N ARG A 826 14.16 3.97 34.95
CA ARG A 826 14.64 4.99 35.88
C ARG A 826 14.55 6.34 35.18
N ASP A 827 13.82 7.28 35.77
CA ASP A 827 13.71 8.70 35.36
C ASP A 827 12.92 8.98 34.07
N THR A 828 11.97 8.14 33.65
CA THR A 828 11.17 8.36 32.44
C THR A 828 9.67 8.45 32.74
N GLU A 829 9.00 9.31 32.03
CA GLU A 829 7.54 9.36 32.03
C GLU A 829 6.96 8.08 31.45
N ASP A 830 5.85 7.61 32.03
CA ASP A 830 5.17 6.39 31.58
C ASP A 830 4.41 6.59 30.25
N LEU A 831 4.20 7.85 29.83
CA LEU A 831 3.57 8.23 28.60
C LEU A 831 4.54 8.08 27.41
N ILE A 832 4.16 7.29 26.40
CA ILE A 832 4.98 7.05 25.22
C ILE A 832 4.57 7.97 24.06
N ASP A 833 3.25 8.02 23.76
CA ASP A 833 2.73 8.81 22.64
C ASP A 833 1.24 9.08 22.83
N THR A 834 0.86 10.33 22.82
CA THR A 834 -0.55 10.76 22.91
C THR A 834 -0.84 11.72 21.79
N MET A 835 -1.95 11.52 21.11
CA MET A 835 -2.47 12.45 20.10
C MET A 835 -3.91 12.80 20.41
N LEU A 836 -4.24 14.07 20.24
CA LEU A 836 -5.60 14.55 20.25
C LEU A 836 -5.78 15.47 19.05
N GLY A 837 -6.70 15.14 18.16
CA GLY A 837 -6.95 15.89 16.96
C GLY A 837 -8.43 16.17 16.71
N LEU A 838 -8.68 17.25 16.02
CA LEU A 838 -9.97 17.61 15.44
C LEU A 838 -9.80 17.75 13.93
N GLU A 839 -10.69 17.14 13.20
CA GLU A 839 -10.78 17.26 11.75
C GLU A 839 -12.15 17.85 11.40
N TYR A 840 -12.12 18.90 10.59
CA TYR A 840 -13.29 19.49 9.98
C TYR A 840 -13.20 19.34 8.47
N ASP A 841 -14.12 18.63 7.88
CA ASP A 841 -14.22 18.42 6.44
C ASP A 841 -15.45 19.11 5.88
N SER A 842 -15.21 20.07 5.01
CA SER A 842 -16.25 20.83 4.30
C SER A 842 -16.28 20.37 2.84
N CYS A 843 -17.29 20.79 2.11
CA CYS A 843 -17.39 20.54 0.67
C CYS A 843 -16.20 21.08 -0.12
N CYS A 844 -15.57 22.16 0.33
CA CYS A 844 -14.54 22.86 -0.43
C CYS A 844 -13.19 22.97 0.28
N TYR A 845 -13.04 22.49 1.52
CA TYR A 845 -11.75 22.41 2.22
C TYR A 845 -11.79 21.41 3.36
N SER A 846 -10.61 20.98 3.80
CA SER A 846 -10.41 20.22 5.03
C SER A 846 -9.45 20.97 5.95
N LEU A 847 -9.73 20.95 7.25
CA LEU A 847 -8.90 21.54 8.30
C LEU A 847 -8.62 20.48 9.35
N LYS A 848 -7.35 20.20 9.63
CA LYS A 848 -6.91 19.29 10.67
C LYS A 848 -6.07 20.02 11.70
N LEU A 849 -6.37 19.81 12.96
CA LEU A 849 -5.61 20.31 14.11
C LEU A 849 -5.24 19.11 14.98
N VAL A 850 -3.95 18.82 15.16
CA VAL A 850 -3.46 17.67 15.93
C VAL A 850 -2.42 18.14 16.93
N ALA A 851 -2.71 17.96 18.21
CA ALA A 851 -1.75 18.10 19.29
C ALA A 851 -1.19 16.72 19.62
N ARG A 852 0.11 16.63 19.87
CA ARG A 852 0.82 15.40 20.18
C ARG A 852 1.83 15.63 21.31
N ASP A 853 1.87 14.72 22.27
CA ASP A 853 2.95 14.59 23.25
C ASP A 853 3.60 13.21 23.08
N TYR A 854 4.92 13.15 22.95
CA TYR A 854 5.62 11.91 22.67
C TYR A 854 6.99 11.85 23.32
N TRP A 855 7.37 10.62 23.70
CA TRP A 855 8.67 10.34 24.28
C TRP A 855 9.76 10.23 23.22
N THR A 856 10.84 11.03 23.31
CA THR A 856 11.96 11.04 22.36
C THR A 856 13.08 10.04 22.69
N GLY A 857 12.96 9.29 23.78
CA GLY A 857 14.02 8.43 24.31
C GLY A 857 14.73 9.04 25.51
N THR A 858 14.72 10.34 25.64
CA THR A 858 15.37 11.10 26.75
C THR A 858 14.41 12.02 27.51
N LYS A 859 13.43 12.60 26.81
CA LYS A 859 12.42 13.52 27.37
C LYS A 859 11.10 13.39 26.61
N THR A 860 10.05 13.91 27.21
CA THR A 860 8.77 14.10 26.49
C THR A 860 8.81 15.42 25.73
N ASP A 861 8.50 15.38 24.43
CA ASP A 861 8.33 16.54 23.56
C ASP A 861 6.86 16.70 23.15
N ASN A 862 6.45 17.94 22.84
CA ASN A 862 5.13 18.27 22.39
C ASN A 862 5.16 18.87 20.98
N ALA A 863 4.14 18.60 20.19
CA ALA A 863 4.00 19.12 18.84
C ALA A 863 2.57 19.50 18.54
N LEU A 864 2.39 20.58 17.77
CA LEU A 864 1.11 21.00 17.25
C LEU A 864 1.20 21.04 15.72
N PHE A 865 0.28 20.38 15.04
CA PHE A 865 0.17 20.34 13.58
C PHE A 865 -1.14 20.99 13.16
N ILE A 866 -1.05 21.90 12.21
CA ILE A 866 -2.20 22.53 11.57
C ILE A 866 -2.07 22.29 10.07
N GLU A 867 -3.08 21.68 9.50
CA GLU A 867 -3.16 21.39 8.06
C GLU A 867 -4.45 21.96 7.49
N PHE A 868 -4.34 22.83 6.51
CA PHE A 868 -5.44 23.40 5.76
C PHE A 868 -5.34 22.97 4.31
N LEU A 869 -6.34 22.24 3.81
CA LEU A 869 -6.39 21.67 2.47
C LEU A 869 -7.57 22.24 1.69
N PRO A 870 -7.35 23.22 0.81
CA PRO A 870 -8.37 23.66 -0.12
C PRO A 870 -8.66 22.56 -1.15
N LYS A 871 -9.90 22.07 -1.22
CA LYS A 871 -10.31 21.09 -2.25
C LYS A 871 -10.30 21.75 -3.63
N GLY A 872 -10.07 20.96 -4.69
CA GLY A 872 -9.93 21.48 -6.06
C GLY A 872 -8.55 22.08 -6.39
N LEU A 873 -7.62 22.08 -5.41
CA LEU A 873 -6.19 22.27 -5.67
C LEU A 873 -5.52 20.92 -5.45
N THR A 874 -4.80 20.42 -6.45
CA THR A 874 -4.08 19.16 -6.36
C THR A 874 -3.07 19.20 -5.21
N THR A 875 -3.27 18.34 -4.22
CA THR A 875 -2.38 18.21 -3.06
C THR A 875 -1.75 16.83 -3.07
N THR A 876 -0.44 16.77 -3.11
CA THR A 876 0.32 15.55 -2.86
C THR A 876 1.21 15.80 -1.66
N ASN A 877 1.16 14.98 -0.65
CA ASN A 877 2.03 14.96 0.52
C ASN A 877 1.56 15.80 1.72
N ASN A 878 0.60 15.26 2.46
CA ASN A 878 0.11 15.86 3.70
C ASN A 878 0.85 15.24 4.89
N LYS A 879 1.76 16.00 5.54
CA LYS A 879 2.56 15.54 6.68
C LYS A 879 1.68 15.09 7.85
N THR A 880 0.63 15.83 8.16
CA THR A 880 -0.30 15.51 9.25
C THR A 880 -1.06 14.21 8.94
N SER A 881 -1.59 14.07 7.74
CA SER A 881 -2.25 12.85 7.31
C SER A 881 -1.28 11.65 7.27
N ALA A 882 -0.03 11.84 6.87
CA ALA A 882 1.00 10.82 6.92
C ALA A 882 1.34 10.41 8.36
N LEU A 883 1.40 11.37 9.28
CA LEU A 883 1.58 11.12 10.71
C LEU A 883 0.43 10.26 11.27
N LEU A 884 -0.80 10.63 10.95
CA LEU A 884 -2.00 9.92 11.40
C LEU A 884 -2.08 8.49 10.83
N ARG A 885 -1.79 8.28 9.54
CA ARG A 885 -1.74 6.94 8.92
C ARG A 885 -0.68 6.03 9.57
N ARG A 886 0.45 6.58 9.98
CA ARG A 886 1.50 5.84 10.69
C ARG A 886 1.15 5.60 12.17
N GLY A 887 0.49 6.56 12.80
CA GLY A 887 0.16 6.53 14.23
C GLY A 887 -1.09 5.73 14.56
N ILE A 888 -2.07 5.64 13.66
CA ILE A 888 -3.38 5.04 13.88
C ILE A 888 -3.65 3.99 12.81
N TYR A 889 -3.65 2.74 13.20
CA TYR A 889 -3.88 1.62 12.27
C TYR A 889 -5.25 1.71 11.60
N GLY A 890 -5.29 1.66 10.27
CA GLY A 890 -6.52 1.71 9.48
C GLY A 890 -7.07 3.14 9.28
N TYR A 891 -6.32 4.18 9.66
CA TYR A 891 -6.66 5.55 9.28
C TYR A 891 -6.46 5.75 7.78
N GLU A 892 -7.51 6.17 7.12
CA GLU A 892 -7.52 6.60 5.72
C GLU A 892 -8.02 8.04 5.67
N ASP A 893 -7.40 8.84 4.86
CA ASP A 893 -7.82 10.22 4.65
C ASP A 893 -9.12 10.23 3.82
N GLN A 894 -10.11 11.02 4.21
CA GLN A 894 -11.36 11.12 3.45
C GLN A 894 -11.13 11.66 2.03
N THR A 895 -10.05 12.43 1.84
CA THR A 895 -9.65 12.96 0.52
C THR A 895 -9.09 11.89 -0.43
N ASP A 896 -8.73 10.71 0.06
CA ASP A 896 -8.24 9.60 -0.79
C ASP A 896 -9.37 8.87 -1.55
N TYR A 897 -10.63 9.20 -1.27
CA TYR A 897 -11.82 8.60 -1.92
C TYR A 897 -12.42 9.48 -3.05
N GLU A 898 -11.88 10.69 -3.30
CA GLU A 898 -12.21 11.53 -4.44
C GLU A 898 -11.18 11.31 -5.55
#